data_fbec3f18a096965386833345ff821ec2
#
_entry.id   fbec3f18a096965386833345ff821ec2
#
_cell.length_a   1.000
_cell.length_b   1.000
_cell.length_c   1.000
_cell.angle_alpha   90.00
_cell.angle_beta   90.00
_cell.angle_gamma   90.00
#
_symmetry.space_group_name_H-M   'P 1'
#
loop_
_entity.id
_entity.type
_entity.pdbx_description
1 polymer ?
#
loop_
_entity_poly.entity_id
_entity_poly.type
_entity_poly.pdbx_seq_one_letter_code
_entity_poly.pdbx_strand_id
1 'polypeptide(L)'
;MKLRDFLGKGTLAAGLPSSRSLVAPLTKSESSSSNLPQPSTQAGTAPEEIGPIQDLRPWLFSTPVANPQRSVDEMVQIGPRYFPKDSGAASATIGSYTSPAVSSCRALFALVAIGAFASRIGYAQIPGQSGPQLPPIAVTQAASGLHATVGPETVDLTVCSDSVIHVVTTPDGARDTSPRPWMLSPSESCPGAKFHYTNDGSTASLTTAAIRAQFSLRAGNVVFERADGSPLLREGYAVPRTYQPEQIDGQTLYRVTDRFSPDATEAFYGLGQHQSGLFNYRGATVELAQNNTDVAIPLLLSTEGYAILWNTASATYVDNRFPLLLAFRSLASRSIDYYFIYGPGFDSILHQYRGMTGHTPMLPKWAYGYFQSKDRYTSLDQIIGIANRYRDDHIPLDVMVQDWFWWKNEGDPIFNSNYHDVPGSLEKLHQMHVHAMISVWGMMSPESENYKTMIAHHWDIPGTHVYDATNPAARDFYWKNLVGPLFAQGWDAFWLDSSEPEEYWPHGGDAILKDKALHIGPGAEYTNIFPFMHTLGVQNHWEATTQSKRVFLLTRSAFIGQQRVGAAVWSGDVYSTWWGLQHQVRAGLNFMLSGYPYWTTDIGGYWPPIDGRAQEPGYQQLYARWLEYGVFCPIFRSHGHRPENEFWSYPDVESILVKYDNLRYRLMPYIYSLAWKVTSDDYTIMRPLVMDFRSDPRTWDIGDQFMFGPALMVAPVLEQDATSRELYLPQSPAWYNFWTGESVEGAHKLDADAPLDRIPLFVRAGSIIPMGPEIQYATQAPAGPIELRIYPGADGSFDLYQDSGDGYAYQKGEHAVIPIHWDDSTSTLTIDARQGSYAGMPTTLQFNVVLVRNGHGVSEGVTAMPDQVINYDGKEMAVKVQP
;
A
#
# COMPACT_ATOMS: atom_id res chain seq x y z
N MET A 1 18.50 23.90 -2.00
CA MET A 1 19.83 23.31 -1.77
C MET A 1 19.75 21.90 -2.31
N LYS A 2 20.58 21.53 -3.28
CA LYS A 2 20.46 20.19 -3.91
C LYS A 2 20.78 19.10 -2.88
N LEU A 3 20.09 17.98 -2.90
CA LEU A 3 20.33 16.80 -2.06
C LEU A 3 21.83 16.41 -2.02
N ARG A 4 22.52 16.65 -3.12
CA ARG A 4 23.96 16.48 -3.27
C ARG A 4 24.81 17.23 -2.23
N ASP A 5 24.39 18.42 -1.81
CA ASP A 5 25.15 19.25 -0.88
C ASP A 5 24.93 18.85 0.59
N PHE A 6 23.82 18.15 0.86
CA PHE A 6 23.47 17.70 2.20
C PHE A 6 24.16 16.36 2.55
N LEU A 7 24.35 15.45 1.59
CA LEU A 7 24.95 14.14 1.79
C LEU A 7 26.50 14.15 1.69
N GLY A 8 27.09 15.19 1.11
CA GLY A 8 28.54 15.27 0.86
C GLY A 8 29.40 15.79 2.00
N LYS A 9 28.85 16.17 3.15
CA LYS A 9 29.59 16.80 4.27
C LYS A 9 29.64 15.99 5.57
N GLY A 10 29.40 14.70 5.53
CA GLY A 10 29.34 13.81 6.69
C GLY A 10 30.61 13.02 7.00
N THR A 11 31.79 13.42 6.53
CA THR A 11 33.04 12.81 6.97
C THR A 11 33.74 13.71 8.00
N LEU A 12 33.42 13.50 9.26
CA LEU A 12 34.20 13.99 10.40
C LEU A 12 35.22 12.92 10.79
N ALA A 13 36.48 13.21 10.50
CA ALA A 13 37.63 12.48 11.02
C ALA A 13 37.71 12.68 12.54
N ALA A 14 37.53 11.64 13.32
CA ALA A 14 37.93 11.59 14.72
C ALA A 14 39.30 10.92 14.81
N GLY A 15 40.33 11.69 15.26
CA GLY A 15 41.64 11.18 15.53
C GLY A 15 41.66 10.26 16.74
N LEU A 16 42.42 9.19 16.63
CA LEU A 16 42.80 8.34 17.74
C LEU A 16 44.29 8.49 18.05
N PRO A 17 44.73 8.36 19.29
CA PRO A 17 46.14 8.37 19.67
C PRO A 17 46.76 6.97 19.58
N SER A 18 48.02 7.04 19.29
CA SER A 18 49.05 6.03 19.08
C SER A 18 49.20 4.90 20.09
N SER A 19 49.63 3.70 19.61
CA SER A 19 50.77 2.97 20.22
C SER A 19 51.44 2.00 19.25
N ARG A 20 52.72 2.26 18.90
CA ARG A 20 53.91 1.42 18.73
C ARG A 20 53.76 -0.04 18.31
N SER A 21 54.52 -0.64 17.44
CA SER A 21 55.92 -0.47 17.03
C SER A 21 56.34 -1.54 16.01
N LEU A 22 57.41 -1.18 15.23
CA LEU A 22 58.42 -2.02 14.62
C LEU A 22 58.11 -2.77 13.31
N VAL A 23 58.78 -2.68 12.22
CA VAL A 23 60.16 -2.59 11.76
C VAL A 23 60.16 -2.43 10.21
N ALA A 24 61.04 -1.56 9.71
CA ALA A 24 61.38 -1.38 8.29
C ALA A 24 62.42 -2.44 7.85
N PRO A 25 63.11 -2.39 6.67
CA PRO A 25 63.07 -1.46 5.54
C PRO A 25 63.30 -2.10 4.13
N LEU A 26 63.50 -1.21 3.14
CA LEU A 26 64.26 -1.33 1.86
C LEU A 26 63.42 -1.65 0.61
N THR A 27 63.56 -1.02 -0.57
CA THR A 27 64.60 -0.14 -1.18
C THR A 27 64.01 0.58 -2.43
N LYS A 28 64.44 1.80 -2.63
CA LYS A 28 64.75 2.64 -3.81
C LYS A 28 64.55 2.10 -5.25
N SER A 29 64.02 2.99 -6.16
CA SER A 29 64.75 3.72 -7.24
C SER A 29 63.75 4.61 -7.99
N GLU A 30 63.94 5.95 -8.03
CA GLU A 30 64.57 6.81 -9.04
C GLU A 30 63.91 6.64 -10.45
N SER A 31 63.52 7.63 -11.24
CA SER A 31 63.65 9.10 -11.26
C SER A 31 63.00 9.61 -12.53
N SER A 32 62.78 10.89 -12.56
CA SER A 32 62.84 11.92 -13.63
C SER A 32 61.53 12.58 -14.01
N SER A 33 61.32 13.76 -13.56
CA SER A 33 61.44 15.11 -14.10
C SER A 33 60.87 15.40 -15.46
N SER A 34 59.85 16.32 -15.55
CA SER A 34 60.09 17.62 -16.21
C SER A 34 58.81 18.47 -16.30
N ASN A 35 58.97 19.69 -15.76
CA ASN A 35 58.52 20.97 -16.29
C ASN A 35 57.06 21.41 -16.42
N LEU A 36 56.78 22.41 -15.56
CA LEU A 36 55.78 23.46 -15.68
C LEU A 36 56.01 24.39 -16.87
N PRO A 37 54.99 25.22 -17.25
CA PRO A 37 55.00 26.60 -16.75
C PRO A 37 53.65 27.16 -16.32
N GLN A 38 53.71 28.06 -15.32
CA GLN A 38 52.68 29.08 -15.05
C GLN A 38 52.74 30.25 -16.04
N PRO A 39 51.65 31.00 -16.18
CA PRO A 39 51.81 32.46 -16.01
C PRO A 39 50.66 33.19 -15.26
N SER A 40 51.12 34.13 -14.50
CA SER A 40 50.80 35.58 -14.35
C SER A 40 49.40 36.01 -13.90
N THR A 41 49.52 36.73 -12.84
CA THR A 41 48.65 37.72 -12.15
C THR A 41 48.05 38.82 -13.07
N GLN A 42 46.76 39.13 -12.83
CA GLN A 42 46.32 40.52 -12.78
C GLN A 42 45.20 40.74 -11.75
N ALA A 43 45.35 41.83 -11.02
CA ALA A 43 44.53 42.33 -9.94
C ALA A 43 43.23 43.01 -10.41
N GLY A 44 42.21 42.99 -9.61
CA GLY A 44 41.00 43.82 -9.83
C GLY A 44 39.98 43.69 -8.69
N THR A 45 40.02 44.61 -7.74
CA THR A 45 38.94 45.21 -6.92
C THR A 45 38.03 44.30 -6.09
N ALA A 46 38.09 44.45 -4.77
CA ALA A 46 37.17 43.98 -3.75
C ALA A 46 35.79 44.68 -3.83
N PRO A 47 34.72 44.03 -3.41
CA PRO A 47 33.59 44.70 -2.82
C PRO A 47 33.38 44.30 -1.34
N GLU A 48 32.88 45.27 -0.67
CA GLU A 48 32.47 45.50 0.71
C GLU A 48 32.07 44.30 1.60
N GLU A 49 32.53 44.41 2.86
CA GLU A 49 32.13 43.61 4.00
C GLU A 49 30.63 43.80 4.31
N ILE A 50 29.90 42.68 4.34
CA ILE A 50 28.60 42.58 5.01
C ILE A 50 28.79 41.76 6.29
N GLY A 51 28.42 42.37 7.40
CA GLY A 51 28.61 41.87 8.76
C GLY A 51 27.86 40.56 9.05
N PRO A 52 28.11 39.89 10.16
CA PRO A 52 27.66 38.55 10.45
C PRO A 52 26.17 38.52 10.80
N ILE A 53 25.42 37.73 10.08
CA ILE A 53 24.05 37.34 10.45
C ILE A 53 24.17 36.24 11.50
N GLN A 54 23.81 36.58 12.73
CA GLN A 54 23.60 35.62 13.82
C GLN A 54 22.27 34.89 13.64
N ASP A 55 22.28 33.58 13.96
CA ASP A 55 21.16 32.70 14.27
C ASP A 55 20.17 32.33 13.15
N LEU A 56 20.52 31.31 12.41
CA LEU A 56 19.53 30.35 11.90
C LEU A 56 19.76 28.98 12.55
N ARG A 57 19.10 28.77 13.68
CA ARG A 57 18.96 27.40 14.24
C ARG A 57 17.99 26.63 13.36
N PRO A 58 18.30 25.37 12.98
CA PRO A 58 17.33 24.52 12.31
C PRO A 58 16.22 24.14 13.28
N TRP A 59 14.98 24.25 12.83
CA TRP A 59 13.79 23.76 13.53
C TRP A 59 13.83 22.23 13.55
N LEU A 60 14.37 21.66 14.61
CA LEU A 60 14.12 20.28 15.00
C LEU A 60 12.71 20.25 15.60
N PHE A 61 11.79 19.56 14.96
CA PHE A 61 10.52 19.17 15.56
C PHE A 61 10.79 18.22 16.72
N SER A 62 10.88 18.76 17.93
CA SER A 62 10.75 17.98 19.14
C SER A 62 9.27 17.76 19.40
N THR A 63 8.73 16.61 19.04
CA THR A 63 7.49 16.12 19.65
C THR A 63 7.79 15.75 21.10
N PRO A 64 7.02 16.23 22.08
CA PRO A 64 7.22 15.82 23.46
C PRO A 64 6.82 14.35 23.62
N VAL A 65 7.71 13.54 24.15
CA VAL A 65 7.43 12.19 24.65
C VAL A 65 6.35 12.34 25.73
N ALA A 66 5.16 11.80 25.47
CA ALA A 66 4.06 11.79 26.41
C ALA A 66 4.41 10.90 27.61
N ASN A 67 4.50 11.52 28.78
CA ASN A 67 4.59 10.81 30.06
C ASN A 67 3.21 10.20 30.38
N PRO A 68 3.08 8.90 30.69
CA PRO A 68 1.78 8.23 30.82
C PRO A 68 0.95 8.60 32.07
N GLN A 69 1.26 9.70 32.76
CA GLN A 69 0.53 10.15 33.96
C GLN A 69 -0.13 11.54 33.86
N ARG A 70 -0.44 12.03 32.65
CA ARG A 70 -1.23 13.26 32.51
C ARG A 70 -2.70 12.96 32.19
N SER A 71 -3.59 13.58 32.96
CA SER A 71 -5.04 13.45 32.88
C SER A 71 -5.60 14.07 31.59
N VAL A 72 -6.79 13.58 31.19
CA VAL A 72 -7.52 13.90 29.93
C VAL A 72 -7.84 15.40 29.71
N ASP A 73 -7.67 16.25 30.70
CA ASP A 73 -8.06 17.67 30.64
C ASP A 73 -7.02 18.62 29.97
N GLU A 74 -5.82 18.15 29.63
CA GLU A 74 -4.79 18.98 28.99
C GLU A 74 -4.73 18.87 27.44
N MET A 75 -5.56 18.05 26.81
CA MET A 75 -5.54 17.84 25.34
C MET A 75 -6.40 18.81 24.52
N VAL A 76 -6.96 19.85 25.10
CA VAL A 76 -7.90 20.73 24.38
C VAL A 76 -7.26 22.04 23.85
N GLN A 77 -5.95 22.21 23.94
CA GLN A 77 -5.31 23.47 23.51
C GLN A 77 -4.20 23.31 22.48
N ILE A 78 -4.45 22.66 21.33
CA ILE A 78 -3.60 22.87 20.13
C ILE A 78 -4.50 22.85 18.89
N GLY A 79 -5.04 23.99 18.52
CA GLY A 79 -5.65 24.23 17.20
C GLY A 79 -4.82 25.28 16.45
N PRO A 80 -4.71 25.20 15.12
CA PRO A 80 -3.87 26.09 14.34
C PRO A 80 -4.46 27.50 14.24
N ARG A 81 -3.63 28.48 14.55
CA ARG A 81 -3.94 29.93 14.35
C ARG A 81 -3.72 30.28 12.87
N TYR A 82 -4.79 30.65 12.19
CA TYR A 82 -4.75 31.61 11.09
C TYR A 82 -6.14 32.24 10.91
N PHE A 83 -6.35 33.44 11.48
CA PHE A 83 -7.27 34.47 10.99
C PHE A 83 -6.83 35.84 11.56
N PRO A 84 -6.95 36.91 10.79
CA PRO A 84 -6.42 38.23 11.17
C PRO A 84 -7.26 38.96 12.21
N LYS A 85 -6.57 39.76 13.00
CA LYS A 85 -7.14 40.65 14.02
C LYS A 85 -7.92 41.81 13.35
N ASP A 86 -9.12 42.08 13.87
CA ASP A 86 -9.46 43.46 14.30
C ASP A 86 -10.73 43.47 15.12
N SER A 87 -10.66 44.36 16.11
CA SER A 87 -11.68 45.07 16.89
C SER A 87 -12.28 44.46 18.17
N GLY A 88 -11.85 45.05 19.31
CA GLY A 88 -12.80 45.66 20.29
C GLY A 88 -13.14 44.87 21.54
N ALA A 89 -12.55 45.30 22.61
CA ALA A 89 -12.72 45.05 24.05
C ALA A 89 -14.14 44.82 24.59
N ALA A 90 -14.25 43.91 25.58
CA ALA A 90 -14.86 44.21 26.89
C ALA A 90 -14.63 43.05 27.88
N SER A 91 -14.07 43.39 29.04
CA SER A 91 -13.84 42.55 30.20
C SER A 91 -15.09 42.31 31.03
N ALA A 92 -15.27 41.11 31.58
CA ALA A 92 -15.99 40.89 32.80
C ALA A 92 -15.49 39.65 33.55
N THR A 93 -15.00 39.93 34.75
CA THR A 93 -14.53 39.01 35.81
C THR A 93 -15.73 38.46 36.59
N ILE A 94 -15.75 37.15 36.90
CA ILE A 94 -16.44 36.57 38.10
C ILE A 94 -15.78 35.22 38.37
N GLY A 95 -15.27 34.94 39.40
CA GLY A 95 -15.28 34.52 40.72
C GLY A 95 -15.46 33.01 40.90
N SER A 96 -14.43 32.42 41.56
CA SER A 96 -14.35 31.04 42.04
C SER A 96 -15.44 30.63 43.05
N TYR A 97 -15.95 29.39 42.98
CA TYR A 97 -16.39 28.61 44.14
C TYR A 97 -16.24 27.10 43.98
N THR A 98 -15.90 26.47 45.10
CA THR A 98 -15.44 25.11 45.35
C THR A 98 -16.53 24.03 45.33
N SER A 99 -16.08 22.78 45.04
CA SER A 99 -16.78 21.48 45.17
C SER A 99 -17.44 21.19 46.52
N PRO A 100 -18.39 20.24 46.69
CA PRO A 100 -18.07 18.82 46.59
C PRO A 100 -19.18 17.87 46.08
N ALA A 101 -18.74 16.67 45.74
CA ALA A 101 -19.42 15.38 45.57
C ALA A 101 -20.89 15.22 45.99
N VAL A 102 -21.71 14.60 45.09
CA VAL A 102 -22.66 13.52 45.36
C VAL A 102 -23.38 13.07 44.08
N SER A 103 -23.34 11.74 43.82
CA SER A 103 -24.40 10.92 43.24
C SER A 103 -24.54 10.77 41.72
N SER A 104 -23.87 9.73 41.23
CA SER A 104 -24.16 8.95 40.03
C SER A 104 -25.56 8.32 40.08
N CYS A 105 -26.58 8.97 39.54
CA CYS A 105 -27.86 8.33 39.22
C CYS A 105 -28.85 9.20 38.42
N ARG A 106 -28.42 10.37 37.88
CA ARG A 106 -29.33 11.28 37.11
C ARG A 106 -28.91 11.50 35.64
N ALA A 107 -27.86 10.91 35.18
CA ALA A 107 -27.38 11.04 33.78
C ALA A 107 -28.12 10.16 32.78
N LEU A 108 -28.74 9.07 33.23
CA LEU A 108 -29.43 8.12 32.31
C LEU A 108 -30.83 8.56 31.90
N PHE A 109 -31.47 9.51 32.65
CA PHE A 109 -32.80 10.02 32.30
C PHE A 109 -32.77 11.26 31.40
N ALA A 110 -31.65 11.97 31.30
CA ALA A 110 -31.55 13.14 30.45
C ALA A 110 -31.31 12.78 28.94
N LEU A 111 -30.66 11.68 28.66
CA LEU A 111 -30.42 11.21 27.26
C LEU A 111 -31.66 10.60 26.59
N VAL A 112 -32.58 9.99 27.35
CA VAL A 112 -33.84 9.46 26.83
C VAL A 112 -34.85 10.59 26.58
N ALA A 113 -34.79 11.72 27.32
CA ALA A 113 -35.67 12.86 27.10
C ALA A 113 -35.27 13.72 25.90
N ILE A 114 -34.00 13.76 25.53
CA ILE A 114 -33.51 14.48 24.33
C ILE A 114 -33.84 13.71 23.04
N GLY A 115 -33.78 12.38 23.05
CA GLY A 115 -34.19 11.55 21.92
C GLY A 115 -35.71 11.55 21.61
N ALA A 116 -36.55 11.76 22.65
CA ALA A 116 -38.02 11.85 22.48
C ALA A 116 -38.49 13.27 22.14
N PHE A 117 -37.67 14.32 22.35
CA PHE A 117 -37.98 15.69 21.99
C PHE A 117 -37.58 16.06 20.55
N ALA A 118 -36.60 15.37 19.99
CA ALA A 118 -36.15 15.58 18.59
C ALA A 118 -37.14 15.10 17.54
N SER A 119 -38.10 14.23 17.90
CA SER A 119 -39.14 13.72 17.00
C SER A 119 -40.44 14.59 16.98
N ARG A 120 -40.49 15.71 17.74
CA ARG A 120 -41.63 16.60 17.80
C ARG A 120 -41.30 18.10 17.77
N ILE A 121 -40.15 18.54 17.37
CA ILE A 121 -39.97 19.92 16.94
C ILE A 121 -40.45 20.01 15.49
N GLY A 122 -41.75 20.03 15.35
CA GLY A 122 -42.37 20.67 14.21
C GLY A 122 -41.87 22.13 14.22
N TYR A 123 -41.25 22.53 13.12
CA TYR A 123 -40.91 23.94 12.89
C TYR A 123 -42.15 24.79 13.16
N ALA A 124 -42.23 25.46 14.29
CA ALA A 124 -43.18 26.54 14.50
C ALA A 124 -42.80 27.61 13.48
N GLN A 125 -43.55 27.72 12.39
CA GLN A 125 -43.43 28.82 11.45
C GLN A 125 -43.67 30.13 12.22
N ILE A 126 -42.62 30.93 12.28
CA ILE A 126 -42.78 32.33 12.69
C ILE A 126 -43.61 32.98 11.57
N PRO A 127 -44.80 33.49 11.87
CA PRO A 127 -45.68 34.08 10.84
C PRO A 127 -44.90 35.27 10.21
N GLY A 128 -44.63 35.20 8.92
CA GLY A 128 -44.08 36.29 8.14
C GLY A 128 -42.63 36.08 7.58
N GLN A 129 -41.94 34.99 7.91
CA GLN A 129 -40.75 34.59 7.15
C GLN A 129 -41.04 33.34 6.32
N SER A 130 -41.11 33.49 5.01
CA SER A 130 -41.00 32.35 4.10
C SER A 130 -39.61 31.74 4.40
N GLY A 131 -39.61 30.50 4.93
CA GLY A 131 -38.35 29.70 5.03
C GLY A 131 -37.68 29.66 3.67
N PRO A 132 -36.37 29.40 3.60
CA PRO A 132 -35.65 29.31 2.34
C PRO A 132 -36.43 28.35 1.43
N GLN A 133 -36.95 28.86 0.33
CA GLN A 133 -37.67 28.06 -0.67
C GLN A 133 -36.61 27.11 -1.26
N LEU A 134 -36.80 25.82 -1.07
CA LEU A 134 -35.95 24.82 -1.72
C LEU A 134 -36.00 25.08 -3.25
N PRO A 135 -34.83 24.95 -3.94
CA PRO A 135 -34.84 25.10 -5.40
C PRO A 135 -35.76 24.08 -6.02
N PRO A 136 -36.37 24.36 -7.20
CA PRO A 136 -37.25 23.42 -7.88
C PRO A 136 -36.45 22.13 -8.18
N ILE A 137 -37.07 20.97 -7.86
CA ILE A 137 -36.50 19.64 -8.09
C ILE A 137 -37.35 18.95 -9.16
N ALA A 138 -36.67 18.44 -10.21
CA ALA A 138 -37.33 17.60 -11.23
C ALA A 138 -36.51 16.31 -11.41
N VAL A 139 -37.17 15.23 -11.80
CA VAL A 139 -36.53 13.94 -12.07
C VAL A 139 -37.15 13.30 -13.29
N THR A 140 -36.33 12.68 -14.13
CA THR A 140 -36.73 11.88 -15.28
C THR A 140 -36.01 10.54 -15.31
N GLN A 141 -36.63 9.50 -15.78
CA GLN A 141 -35.96 8.24 -16.04
C GLN A 141 -35.04 8.39 -17.24
N ALA A 142 -33.80 7.91 -17.08
CA ALA A 142 -32.81 7.77 -18.15
C ALA A 142 -32.70 6.28 -18.58
N ALA A 143 -32.09 6.01 -19.74
CA ALA A 143 -31.92 4.66 -20.26
C ALA A 143 -31.15 3.74 -19.30
N SER A 144 -30.13 4.29 -18.61
CA SER A 144 -29.26 3.57 -17.66
C SER A 144 -29.49 3.95 -16.20
N GLY A 145 -30.54 4.74 -15.87
CA GLY A 145 -30.76 5.20 -14.51
C GLY A 145 -31.79 6.32 -14.40
N LEU A 146 -31.45 7.42 -13.71
CA LEU A 146 -32.26 8.64 -13.61
C LEU A 146 -31.40 9.90 -13.77
N HIS A 147 -32.02 10.95 -14.25
CA HIS A 147 -31.51 12.31 -14.31
C HIS A 147 -32.39 13.23 -13.48
N ALA A 148 -31.79 14.00 -12.58
CA ALA A 148 -32.51 14.96 -11.75
C ALA A 148 -31.84 16.35 -11.85
N THR A 149 -32.67 17.40 -11.56
CA THR A 149 -32.21 18.79 -11.38
C THR A 149 -32.60 19.32 -10.02
N VAL A 150 -31.71 20.02 -9.35
CA VAL A 150 -31.92 20.69 -8.07
C VAL A 150 -31.52 22.16 -8.24
N GLY A 151 -32.44 22.98 -8.72
CA GLY A 151 -32.09 24.33 -9.20
C GLY A 151 -31.16 24.25 -10.42
N PRO A 152 -29.96 24.87 -10.35
CA PRO A 152 -28.96 24.78 -11.42
C PRO A 152 -28.18 23.48 -11.42
N GLU A 153 -28.13 22.76 -10.30
CA GLU A 153 -27.39 21.49 -10.15
C GLU A 153 -28.07 20.36 -10.93
N THR A 154 -27.29 19.52 -11.60
CA THR A 154 -27.75 18.23 -12.12
C THR A 154 -27.21 17.08 -11.28
N VAL A 155 -28.01 16.01 -11.19
CA VAL A 155 -27.69 14.77 -10.48
C VAL A 155 -28.03 13.60 -11.38
N ASP A 156 -27.02 12.84 -11.80
CA ASP A 156 -27.19 11.64 -12.61
C ASP A 156 -26.86 10.41 -11.77
N LEU A 157 -27.79 9.47 -11.67
CA LEU A 157 -27.58 8.14 -11.10
C LEU A 157 -27.62 7.12 -12.24
N THR A 158 -26.50 6.41 -12.43
CA THR A 158 -26.36 5.35 -13.43
C THR A 158 -26.18 3.99 -12.77
N VAL A 159 -26.96 3.01 -13.19
CA VAL A 159 -26.83 1.61 -12.74
C VAL A 159 -25.72 0.96 -13.54
N CYS A 160 -24.57 0.69 -12.91
CA CYS A 160 -23.41 0.07 -13.55
C CYS A 160 -23.42 -1.47 -13.44
N SER A 161 -23.91 -2.00 -12.32
CA SER A 161 -24.15 -3.43 -12.11
C SER A 161 -25.28 -3.62 -11.11
N ASP A 162 -25.61 -4.85 -10.75
CA ASP A 162 -26.57 -5.10 -9.67
C ASP A 162 -26.13 -4.53 -8.32
N SER A 163 -24.83 -4.31 -8.14
CA SER A 163 -24.21 -3.87 -6.88
C SER A 163 -23.54 -2.50 -6.95
N VAL A 164 -23.54 -1.81 -8.11
CA VAL A 164 -22.80 -0.56 -8.31
C VAL A 164 -23.69 0.52 -8.92
N ILE A 165 -23.77 1.67 -8.23
CA ILE A 165 -24.42 2.89 -8.73
C ILE A 165 -23.34 3.97 -8.89
N HIS A 166 -23.24 4.55 -10.08
CA HIS A 166 -22.41 5.72 -10.35
C HIS A 166 -23.23 7.00 -10.18
N VAL A 167 -22.73 7.92 -9.36
CA VAL A 167 -23.37 9.22 -9.08
C VAL A 167 -22.47 10.32 -9.59
N VAL A 168 -23.00 11.16 -10.48
CA VAL A 168 -22.31 12.35 -10.98
C VAL A 168 -23.20 13.57 -10.76
N THR A 169 -22.62 14.63 -10.17
CA THR A 169 -23.36 15.88 -9.97
C THR A 169 -22.54 17.08 -10.44
N THR A 170 -23.19 18.01 -11.13
CA THR A 170 -22.53 19.24 -11.60
C THR A 170 -23.32 20.48 -11.17
N PRO A 171 -22.64 21.58 -10.80
CA PRO A 171 -23.28 22.74 -10.20
C PRO A 171 -24.13 23.57 -11.19
N ASP A 172 -23.87 23.47 -12.47
CA ASP A 172 -24.44 24.33 -13.54
C ASP A 172 -25.05 23.53 -14.71
N GLY A 173 -25.16 22.22 -14.54
CA GLY A 173 -25.66 21.31 -15.58
C GLY A 173 -24.67 21.05 -16.73
N ALA A 174 -23.45 21.58 -16.67
CA ALA A 174 -22.43 21.29 -17.66
C ALA A 174 -21.92 19.85 -17.48
N ARG A 175 -21.83 19.10 -18.57
CA ARG A 175 -21.27 17.75 -18.54
C ARG A 175 -19.78 17.79 -18.21
N ASP A 176 -19.37 17.07 -17.21
CA ASP A 176 -17.95 16.82 -16.94
C ASP A 176 -17.39 15.85 -18.00
N THR A 177 -16.36 16.31 -18.71
CA THR A 177 -15.65 15.54 -19.75
C THR A 177 -14.17 15.35 -19.41
N SER A 178 -13.80 15.57 -18.16
CA SER A 178 -12.41 15.40 -17.70
C SER A 178 -11.93 13.97 -17.94
N PRO A 179 -10.72 13.78 -18.48
CA PRO A 179 -10.14 12.46 -18.66
C PRO A 179 -9.96 11.74 -17.32
N ARG A 180 -10.37 10.47 -17.27
CA ARG A 180 -10.20 9.58 -16.12
C ARG A 180 -9.50 8.28 -16.53
N PRO A 181 -8.19 8.33 -16.89
CA PRO A 181 -7.46 7.19 -17.44
C PRO A 181 -7.28 6.03 -16.45
N TRP A 182 -7.53 6.27 -15.16
CA TRP A 182 -7.50 5.24 -14.12
C TRP A 182 -8.73 4.30 -14.16
N MET A 183 -9.84 4.74 -14.73
CA MET A 183 -11.00 3.87 -15.00
C MET A 183 -10.79 3.10 -16.31
N LEU A 184 -11.46 1.95 -16.43
CA LEU A 184 -11.61 1.28 -17.74
C LEU A 184 -12.57 2.09 -18.65
N SER A 185 -12.76 1.64 -19.88
CA SER A 185 -13.70 2.29 -20.77
C SER A 185 -15.11 2.35 -20.14
N PRO A 186 -15.97 3.32 -20.49
CA PRO A 186 -17.33 3.38 -19.92
C PRO A 186 -18.16 2.11 -20.10
N SER A 187 -17.92 1.35 -21.17
CA SER A 187 -18.61 0.08 -21.41
C SER A 187 -18.10 -1.06 -20.52
N GLU A 188 -16.89 -0.97 -20.00
CA GLU A 188 -16.29 -1.94 -19.08
C GLU A 188 -16.51 -1.54 -17.63
N SER A 189 -16.26 -0.28 -17.27
CA SER A 189 -16.41 0.22 -15.90
C SER A 189 -17.87 0.36 -15.46
N CYS A 190 -18.80 0.52 -16.41
CA CYS A 190 -20.22 0.67 -16.15
C CYS A 190 -21.06 -0.05 -17.24
N PRO A 191 -21.01 -1.39 -17.32
CA PRO A 191 -21.67 -2.16 -18.38
C PRO A 191 -23.19 -2.10 -18.32
N GLY A 192 -23.76 -1.70 -17.18
CA GLY A 192 -25.20 -1.65 -16.94
C GLY A 192 -25.78 -2.96 -16.43
N ALA A 193 -26.90 -2.85 -15.72
CA ALA A 193 -27.70 -3.98 -15.26
C ALA A 193 -29.19 -3.71 -15.41
N LYS A 194 -29.99 -4.73 -15.22
CA LYS A 194 -31.47 -4.56 -15.19
C LYS A 194 -31.88 -3.85 -13.90
N PHE A 195 -32.75 -2.88 -14.02
CA PHE A 195 -33.30 -2.17 -12.86
C PHE A 195 -34.79 -1.85 -13.05
N HIS A 196 -35.47 -1.64 -11.95
CA HIS A 196 -36.83 -1.16 -11.90
C HIS A 196 -36.85 0.30 -11.43
N TYR A 197 -37.43 1.18 -12.25
CA TYR A 197 -37.64 2.60 -11.91
C TYR A 197 -39.03 2.83 -11.37
N THR A 198 -39.11 3.56 -10.25
CA THR A 198 -40.39 4.06 -9.70
C THR A 198 -40.26 5.53 -9.34
N ASN A 199 -41.39 6.25 -9.39
CA ASN A 199 -41.50 7.63 -8.91
C ASN A 199 -42.89 7.81 -8.30
N ASP A 200 -42.94 8.05 -6.99
CA ASP A 200 -44.21 8.25 -6.25
C ASP A 200 -44.53 9.73 -6.03
N GLY A 201 -43.83 10.67 -6.64
CA GLY A 201 -43.92 12.12 -6.47
C GLY A 201 -43.16 12.68 -5.27
N SER A 202 -42.66 11.85 -4.37
CA SER A 202 -41.79 12.25 -3.28
C SER A 202 -40.36 11.69 -3.40
N THR A 203 -40.27 10.54 -4.01
CA THR A 203 -39.00 9.78 -4.17
C THR A 203 -38.99 9.08 -5.55
N ALA A 204 -37.88 9.19 -6.25
CA ALA A 204 -37.58 8.38 -7.43
C ALA A 204 -36.58 7.29 -7.04
N SER A 205 -36.83 6.05 -7.45
CA SER A 205 -36.02 4.91 -7.04
C SER A 205 -35.55 4.08 -8.23
N LEU A 206 -34.30 3.62 -8.15
CA LEU A 206 -33.70 2.61 -9.02
C LEU A 206 -33.47 1.36 -8.17
N THR A 207 -34.11 0.25 -8.48
CA THR A 207 -33.98 -1.02 -7.75
C THR A 207 -33.36 -2.06 -8.66
N THR A 208 -32.23 -2.61 -8.27
CA THR A 208 -31.55 -3.75 -8.90
C THR A 208 -31.85 -5.04 -8.13
N ALA A 209 -31.14 -6.12 -8.47
CA ALA A 209 -31.25 -7.37 -7.71
C ALA A 209 -30.61 -7.27 -6.29
N ALA A 210 -29.63 -6.39 -6.09
CA ALA A 210 -28.85 -6.30 -4.84
C ALA A 210 -29.12 -5.05 -4.00
N ILE A 211 -29.38 -3.90 -4.65
CA ILE A 211 -29.51 -2.59 -3.97
C ILE A 211 -30.63 -1.74 -4.54
N ARG A 212 -31.02 -0.76 -3.76
CA ARG A 212 -31.94 0.31 -4.18
C ARG A 212 -31.27 1.67 -3.92
N ALA A 213 -31.21 2.50 -4.99
CA ALA A 213 -30.83 3.90 -4.89
C ALA A 213 -32.07 4.78 -4.99
N GLN A 214 -32.25 5.67 -4.02
CA GLN A 214 -33.40 6.57 -3.95
C GLN A 214 -32.95 8.02 -4.09
N PHE A 215 -33.64 8.80 -4.88
CA PHE A 215 -33.46 10.24 -4.99
C PHE A 215 -34.71 10.97 -4.43
N SER A 216 -34.50 11.81 -3.43
CA SER A 216 -35.58 12.56 -2.75
C SER A 216 -35.97 13.81 -3.55
N LEU A 217 -37.22 13.89 -4.00
CA LEU A 217 -37.77 15.09 -4.63
C LEU A 217 -38.07 16.23 -3.62
N ARG A 218 -37.84 15.96 -2.32
CA ARG A 218 -38.01 16.98 -1.25
C ARG A 218 -36.71 17.58 -0.78
N ALA A 219 -35.62 16.80 -0.79
CA ALA A 219 -34.34 17.21 -0.24
C ALA A 219 -33.19 17.24 -1.29
N GLY A 220 -33.40 16.63 -2.47
CA GLY A 220 -32.38 16.51 -3.53
C GLY A 220 -31.21 15.61 -3.17
N ASN A 221 -31.34 14.78 -2.15
CA ASN A 221 -30.29 13.87 -1.68
C ASN A 221 -30.51 12.44 -2.12
N VAL A 222 -29.42 11.64 -2.17
CA VAL A 222 -29.43 10.22 -2.52
C VAL A 222 -29.39 9.37 -1.24
N VAL A 223 -30.13 8.25 -1.27
CA VAL A 223 -30.15 7.23 -0.21
C VAL A 223 -29.89 5.86 -0.85
N PHE A 224 -28.98 5.11 -0.25
CA PHE A 224 -28.68 3.72 -0.67
C PHE A 224 -29.21 2.75 0.38
N GLU A 225 -29.90 1.71 -0.10
CA GLU A 225 -30.48 0.65 0.70
C GLU A 225 -30.16 -0.72 0.09
N ARG A 226 -30.18 -1.75 0.91
CA ARG A 226 -30.21 -3.14 0.40
C ARG A 226 -31.55 -3.41 -0.32
N ALA A 227 -31.60 -4.44 -1.12
CA ALA A 227 -32.83 -4.79 -1.86
C ALA A 227 -34.04 -5.04 -0.96
N ASP A 228 -33.83 -5.45 0.31
CA ASP A 228 -34.88 -5.64 1.32
C ASP A 228 -35.36 -4.32 1.96
N GLY A 229 -34.74 -3.19 1.63
CA GLY A 229 -35.07 -1.87 2.15
C GLY A 229 -34.33 -1.48 3.43
N SER A 230 -33.43 -2.31 3.93
CA SER A 230 -32.56 -1.92 5.06
C SER A 230 -31.56 -0.86 4.63
N PRO A 231 -31.33 0.19 5.45
CA PRO A 231 -30.45 1.29 5.06
C PRO A 231 -28.99 0.86 4.95
N LEU A 232 -28.25 1.49 4.03
CA LEU A 232 -26.80 1.37 3.91
C LEU A 232 -26.15 2.74 4.16
N LEU A 233 -26.44 3.74 3.33
CA LEU A 233 -25.85 5.06 3.42
C LEU A 233 -26.83 6.11 2.88
N ARG A 234 -26.76 7.31 3.46
CA ARG A 234 -27.57 8.46 3.03
C ARG A 234 -26.69 9.68 2.85
N GLU A 235 -26.86 10.42 1.76
CA GLU A 235 -26.37 11.81 1.71
C GLU A 235 -27.08 12.69 2.76
N GLY A 236 -26.42 13.76 3.21
CA GLY A 236 -26.95 14.67 4.23
C GLY A 236 -28.29 15.27 3.87
N TYR A 237 -29.14 15.51 4.88
CA TYR A 237 -30.52 16.03 4.67
C TYR A 237 -30.56 17.51 4.29
N ALA A 238 -29.57 18.29 4.74
CA ALA A 238 -29.55 19.73 4.49
C ALA A 238 -28.24 20.07 3.76
N VAL A 239 -28.37 20.51 2.50
CA VAL A 239 -27.22 20.89 1.67
C VAL A 239 -26.16 19.77 1.63
N PRO A 240 -26.47 18.59 1.08
CA PRO A 240 -25.49 17.50 1.04
C PRO A 240 -24.24 17.89 0.27
N ARG A 241 -24.40 18.58 -0.86
CA ARG A 241 -23.35 18.94 -1.80
C ARG A 241 -23.09 20.45 -1.80
N THR A 242 -21.85 20.85 -1.91
CA THR A 242 -21.44 22.26 -2.06
C THR A 242 -20.34 22.42 -3.10
N TYR A 243 -20.40 23.54 -3.83
CA TYR A 243 -19.47 23.89 -4.90
C TYR A 243 -19.00 25.32 -4.70
N GLN A 244 -17.70 25.51 -4.50
CA GLN A 244 -17.08 26.83 -4.37
C GLN A 244 -16.20 27.05 -5.61
N PRO A 245 -16.57 27.96 -6.55
CA PRO A 245 -15.84 28.15 -7.78
C PRO A 245 -14.49 28.82 -7.54
N GLU A 246 -13.47 28.31 -8.23
CA GLU A 246 -12.12 28.88 -8.28
C GLU A 246 -11.67 28.95 -9.73
N GLN A 247 -10.87 30.00 -10.09
CA GLN A 247 -10.26 30.13 -11.41
C GLN A 247 -8.84 29.55 -11.35
N ILE A 248 -8.61 28.46 -12.07
CA ILE A 248 -7.33 27.74 -12.13
C ILE A 248 -6.98 27.57 -13.61
N ASP A 249 -5.82 28.07 -14.05
CA ASP A 249 -5.35 28.03 -15.44
C ASP A 249 -6.40 28.51 -16.47
N GLY A 250 -7.12 29.58 -16.12
CA GLY A 250 -8.15 30.16 -16.97
C GLY A 250 -9.43 29.34 -17.11
N GLN A 251 -9.57 28.27 -16.32
CA GLN A 251 -10.75 27.39 -16.25
C GLN A 251 -11.46 27.53 -14.91
N THR A 252 -12.79 27.38 -14.92
CA THR A 252 -13.56 27.32 -13.67
C THR A 252 -13.54 25.89 -13.15
N LEU A 253 -12.89 25.67 -12.01
CA LEU A 253 -12.99 24.46 -11.22
C LEU A 253 -13.71 24.78 -9.89
N TYR A 254 -14.09 23.76 -9.17
CA TYR A 254 -14.80 23.90 -7.92
C TYR A 254 -14.08 23.18 -6.79
N ARG A 255 -13.97 23.80 -5.63
CA ARG A 255 -13.82 23.05 -4.41
C ARG A 255 -15.15 22.40 -4.09
N VAL A 256 -15.21 21.09 -4.17
CA VAL A 256 -16.44 20.33 -3.98
C VAL A 256 -16.46 19.66 -2.61
N THR A 257 -17.66 19.54 -2.02
CA THR A 257 -17.86 18.72 -0.82
C THR A 257 -19.16 17.98 -0.93
N ASP A 258 -19.14 16.69 -0.68
CA ASP A 258 -20.33 15.90 -0.42
C ASP A 258 -20.33 15.34 1.00
N ARG A 259 -21.51 15.25 1.61
CA ARG A 259 -21.70 14.86 3.00
C ARG A 259 -22.68 13.70 3.10
N PHE A 260 -22.27 12.70 3.85
CA PHE A 260 -23.05 11.50 4.12
C PHE A 260 -23.35 11.37 5.61
N SER A 261 -24.42 10.68 5.94
CA SER A 261 -24.84 10.34 7.31
C SER A 261 -24.72 8.83 7.49
N PRO A 262 -23.55 8.35 7.93
CA PRO A 262 -23.30 6.94 8.19
C PRO A 262 -23.98 6.46 9.47
N ASP A 263 -24.01 5.14 9.71
CA ASP A 263 -24.39 4.60 11.02
C ASP A 263 -23.34 4.99 12.08
N ALA A 264 -23.83 5.27 13.29
CA ALA A 264 -22.98 5.73 14.38
C ALA A 264 -21.96 4.67 14.87
N THR A 265 -22.12 3.42 14.49
CA THR A 265 -21.32 2.30 14.97
C THR A 265 -20.37 1.71 13.93
N GLU A 266 -20.56 2.03 12.64
CA GLU A 266 -19.73 1.48 11.57
C GLU A 266 -18.27 1.92 11.61
N ALA A 267 -17.36 1.08 11.13
CA ALA A 267 -15.94 1.35 11.01
C ALA A 267 -15.54 1.56 9.54
N PHE A 268 -14.48 2.35 9.32
CA PHE A 268 -14.01 2.75 8.00
C PHE A 268 -12.55 2.41 7.77
N TYR A 269 -12.23 1.96 6.56
CA TYR A 269 -10.90 1.49 6.17
C TYR A 269 -10.57 1.90 4.72
N GLY A 270 -9.35 1.56 4.28
CA GLY A 270 -8.89 1.82 2.92
C GLY A 270 -8.16 3.14 2.81
N LEU A 271 -8.50 3.94 1.78
CA LEU A 271 -7.96 5.28 1.51
C LEU A 271 -6.47 5.31 1.15
N GLY A 272 -5.83 4.17 0.91
CA GLY A 272 -4.41 4.06 0.63
C GLY A 272 -3.58 3.69 1.86
N GLN A 273 -2.38 4.25 1.95
CA GLN A 273 -1.42 4.04 3.04
C GLN A 273 -1.16 5.37 3.73
N HIS A 274 -1.23 5.41 5.05
CA HIS A 274 -0.98 6.62 5.85
C HIS A 274 -0.22 6.29 7.14
N GLN A 275 0.75 7.14 7.52
CA GLN A 275 1.56 6.97 8.72
C GLN A 275 0.90 7.54 9.99
N SER A 276 -0.42 7.67 9.98
CA SER A 276 -1.20 8.18 11.12
C SER A 276 -1.27 7.23 12.33
N GLY A 277 -0.90 5.96 12.15
CA GLY A 277 -1.06 4.93 13.16
C GLY A 277 -2.51 4.48 13.39
N LEU A 278 -3.45 4.93 12.57
CA LEU A 278 -4.84 4.52 12.61
C LEU A 278 -5.07 3.33 11.66
N PHE A 279 -5.86 2.37 12.11
CA PHE A 279 -6.40 1.31 11.26
C PHE A 279 -7.86 1.60 10.90
N ASN A 280 -8.70 1.85 11.89
CA ASN A 280 -10.08 2.29 11.70
C ASN A 280 -10.11 3.83 11.65
N TYR A 281 -10.59 4.39 10.55
CA TYR A 281 -10.66 5.85 10.34
C TYR A 281 -11.92 6.51 10.94
N ARG A 282 -12.71 5.77 11.68
CA ARG A 282 -13.83 6.38 12.43
C ARG A 282 -13.31 7.41 13.43
N GLY A 283 -13.90 8.61 13.40
CA GLY A 283 -13.48 9.73 14.26
C GLY A 283 -12.26 10.50 13.73
N ALA A 284 -11.78 10.19 12.53
CA ALA A 284 -10.58 10.80 11.96
C ALA A 284 -10.84 11.69 10.74
N THR A 285 -9.83 12.46 10.37
CA THR A 285 -9.70 13.09 9.04
C THR A 285 -8.48 12.49 8.35
N VAL A 286 -8.65 12.08 7.10
CA VAL A 286 -7.57 11.57 6.24
C VAL A 286 -7.40 12.52 5.07
N GLU A 287 -6.17 12.95 4.81
CA GLU A 287 -5.79 13.71 3.62
C GLU A 287 -5.34 12.74 2.53
N LEU A 288 -5.92 12.88 1.35
CA LEU A 288 -5.60 12.09 0.17
C LEU A 288 -4.78 12.93 -0.80
N ALA A 289 -3.49 13.00 -0.55
CA ALA A 289 -2.46 13.57 -1.41
C ALA A 289 -1.26 12.64 -1.42
N GLN A 290 -0.61 12.48 -2.59
CA GLN A 290 0.60 11.65 -2.69
C GLN A 290 1.76 12.36 -1.99
N ASN A 291 2.45 11.63 -1.13
CA ASN A 291 3.64 12.12 -0.45
C ASN A 291 4.58 10.95 -0.13
N ASN A 292 5.85 11.22 0.15
CA ASN A 292 6.73 10.18 0.69
C ASN A 292 6.11 9.60 1.98
N THR A 293 5.95 8.29 2.06
CA THR A 293 5.27 7.50 3.09
C THR A 293 3.72 7.50 3.06
N ASP A 294 3.07 8.41 2.34
CA ASP A 294 1.61 8.45 2.21
C ASP A 294 1.17 8.19 0.75
N VAL A 295 0.24 7.28 0.57
CA VAL A 295 -0.32 6.92 -0.75
C VAL A 295 -1.83 7.13 -0.73
N ALA A 296 -2.33 7.95 -1.65
CA ALA A 296 -3.73 8.32 -1.75
C ALA A 296 -4.49 7.44 -2.76
N ILE A 297 -5.35 6.57 -2.27
CA ILE A 297 -6.32 5.80 -3.10
C ILE A 297 -7.72 6.07 -2.55
N PRO A 298 -8.56 6.87 -3.20
CA PRO A 298 -9.83 7.34 -2.65
C PRO A 298 -10.95 6.28 -2.70
N LEU A 299 -10.68 5.08 -2.12
CA LEU A 299 -11.61 3.99 -1.90
C LEU A 299 -11.82 3.79 -0.40
N LEU A 300 -12.98 4.18 0.12
CA LEU A 300 -13.38 3.99 1.53
C LEU A 300 -14.29 2.78 1.64
N LEU A 301 -13.97 1.84 2.53
CA LEU A 301 -14.78 0.64 2.83
C LEU A 301 -15.43 0.77 4.20
N SER A 302 -16.69 0.31 4.31
CA SER A 302 -17.48 0.29 5.54
C SER A 302 -17.80 -1.14 6.00
N THR A 303 -17.81 -1.33 7.33
CA THR A 303 -18.30 -2.59 7.95
C THR A 303 -19.78 -2.87 7.63
N GLU A 304 -20.57 -1.89 7.16
CA GLU A 304 -21.93 -2.09 6.69
C GLU A 304 -22.02 -2.82 5.34
N GLY A 305 -20.88 -3.08 4.67
CA GLY A 305 -20.83 -3.82 3.41
C GLY A 305 -21.03 -2.93 2.19
N TYR A 306 -20.56 -1.72 2.24
CA TYR A 306 -20.44 -0.84 1.08
C TYR A 306 -19.06 -0.19 1.00
N ALA A 307 -18.77 0.37 -0.17
CA ALA A 307 -17.65 1.28 -0.36
C ALA A 307 -18.07 2.52 -1.16
N ILE A 308 -17.33 3.60 -0.96
CA ILE A 308 -17.35 4.79 -1.81
C ILE A 308 -16.01 4.86 -2.55
N LEU A 309 -16.04 4.74 -3.87
CA LEU A 309 -14.93 5.10 -4.73
C LEU A 309 -15.14 6.56 -5.17
N TRP A 310 -14.38 7.47 -4.60
CA TRP A 310 -14.42 8.89 -4.92
C TRP A 310 -13.55 9.17 -6.15
N ASN A 311 -14.19 9.40 -7.31
CA ASN A 311 -13.61 9.31 -8.64
C ASN A 311 -12.98 10.63 -9.13
N THR A 312 -12.05 11.17 -8.35
CA THR A 312 -11.27 12.37 -8.70
C THR A 312 -9.81 12.22 -8.33
N ALA A 313 -8.91 12.80 -9.12
CA ALA A 313 -7.47 12.81 -8.85
C ALA A 313 -7.00 14.05 -8.09
N SER A 314 -7.88 14.98 -7.76
CA SER A 314 -7.55 16.14 -6.93
C SER A 314 -7.29 15.76 -5.48
N ALA A 315 -6.41 16.48 -4.80
CA ALA A 315 -6.22 16.34 -3.36
C ALA A 315 -7.57 16.44 -2.63
N THR A 316 -7.83 15.48 -1.75
CA THR A 316 -9.14 15.26 -1.12
C THR A 316 -9.00 15.03 0.38
N TYR A 317 -9.88 15.60 1.17
CA TYR A 317 -10.00 15.33 2.60
C TYR A 317 -11.23 14.46 2.85
N VAL A 318 -11.04 13.33 3.54
CA VAL A 318 -12.13 12.47 4.04
C VAL A 318 -12.27 12.74 5.54
N ASP A 319 -13.39 13.33 5.95
CA ASP A 319 -13.61 13.77 7.33
C ASP A 319 -14.77 13.01 7.99
N ASN A 320 -14.46 12.23 9.03
CA ASN A 320 -15.43 11.53 9.86
C ASN A 320 -15.25 11.89 11.37
N ARG A 321 -14.71 13.04 11.71
CA ARG A 321 -14.52 13.46 13.12
C ARG A 321 -15.81 13.47 13.93
N PHE A 322 -16.95 13.62 13.28
CA PHE A 322 -18.26 13.49 13.89
C PHE A 322 -18.89 12.17 13.47
N PRO A 323 -19.28 11.28 14.41
CA PRO A 323 -19.70 9.90 14.11
C PRO A 323 -20.86 9.75 13.12
N LEU A 324 -21.72 10.77 13.01
CA LEU A 324 -22.88 10.78 12.09
C LEU A 324 -22.61 11.61 10.82
N LEU A 325 -21.35 11.99 10.57
CA LEU A 325 -20.97 12.79 9.42
C LEU A 325 -19.73 12.18 8.76
N LEU A 326 -19.86 11.80 7.52
CA LEU A 326 -18.77 11.46 6.63
C LEU A 326 -18.77 12.46 5.48
N ALA A 327 -17.67 13.17 5.25
CA ALA A 327 -17.58 14.15 4.19
C ALA A 327 -16.34 13.92 3.31
N PHE A 328 -16.54 13.96 1.99
CA PHE A 328 -15.46 14.04 1.01
C PHE A 328 -15.36 15.46 0.50
N ARG A 329 -14.17 16.05 0.56
CA ARG A 329 -13.90 17.41 0.09
C ARG A 329 -12.69 17.43 -0.82
N SER A 330 -12.88 17.62 -2.11
CA SER A 330 -11.80 17.80 -3.09
C SER A 330 -11.49 19.27 -3.31
N LEU A 331 -10.21 19.58 -3.53
CA LEU A 331 -9.75 20.97 -3.66
C LEU A 331 -10.04 21.56 -5.04
N ALA A 332 -10.02 20.75 -6.11
CA ALA A 332 -10.29 21.20 -7.47
C ALA A 332 -10.95 20.07 -8.29
N SER A 333 -12.19 20.28 -8.71
CA SER A 333 -12.93 19.31 -9.54
C SER A 333 -14.00 20.04 -10.35
N ARG A 334 -14.48 19.44 -11.46
CA ARG A 334 -15.61 19.95 -12.25
C ARG A 334 -16.94 19.46 -11.75
N SER A 335 -16.95 18.32 -11.07
CA SER A 335 -18.13 17.60 -10.60
C SER A 335 -17.86 16.96 -9.25
N ILE A 336 -18.91 16.53 -8.56
CA ILE A 336 -18.86 15.45 -7.59
C ILE A 336 -19.12 14.16 -8.38
N ASP A 337 -18.19 13.22 -8.31
CA ASP A 337 -18.21 11.97 -9.04
C ASP A 337 -17.79 10.83 -8.10
N TYR A 338 -18.70 9.87 -7.87
CA TYR A 338 -18.38 8.70 -7.04
C TYR A 338 -19.17 7.47 -7.45
N TYR A 339 -18.59 6.30 -7.16
CA TYR A 339 -19.29 5.03 -7.26
C TYR A 339 -19.65 4.54 -5.86
N PHE A 340 -20.92 4.23 -5.65
CA PHE A 340 -21.38 3.47 -4.50
C PHE A 340 -21.33 1.99 -4.87
N ILE A 341 -20.55 1.21 -4.12
CA ILE A 341 -20.28 -0.21 -4.35
C ILE A 341 -20.81 -1.00 -3.16
N TYR A 342 -21.73 -1.93 -3.40
CA TYR A 342 -22.26 -2.82 -2.38
C TYR A 342 -21.61 -4.20 -2.48
N GLY A 343 -21.37 -4.86 -1.33
CA GLY A 343 -20.92 -6.25 -1.28
C GLY A 343 -21.16 -6.87 0.09
N PRO A 344 -21.63 -8.13 0.16
CA PRO A 344 -21.84 -8.82 1.44
C PRO A 344 -20.53 -9.02 2.22
N GLY A 345 -19.36 -8.95 1.56
CA GLY A 345 -18.03 -9.00 2.13
C GLY A 345 -17.08 -8.05 1.41
N PHE A 346 -15.91 -7.78 1.99
CA PHE A 346 -14.92 -6.90 1.37
C PHE A 346 -14.35 -7.48 0.06
N ASP A 347 -14.21 -8.80 -0.05
CA ASP A 347 -13.76 -9.42 -1.31
C ASP A 347 -14.70 -9.11 -2.47
N SER A 348 -16.03 -9.15 -2.25
CA SER A 348 -16.99 -8.81 -3.30
C SER A 348 -16.96 -7.33 -3.68
N ILE A 349 -16.68 -6.43 -2.73
CA ILE A 349 -16.46 -5.00 -3.00
C ILE A 349 -15.21 -4.81 -3.86
N LEU A 350 -14.10 -5.43 -3.47
CA LEU A 350 -12.82 -5.33 -4.19
C LEU A 350 -12.90 -5.95 -5.59
N HIS A 351 -13.67 -7.04 -5.76
CA HIS A 351 -13.97 -7.61 -7.08
C HIS A 351 -14.70 -6.61 -7.99
N GLN A 352 -15.75 -5.93 -7.49
CA GLN A 352 -16.44 -4.88 -8.26
C GLN A 352 -15.49 -3.70 -8.58
N TYR A 353 -14.69 -3.26 -7.62
CA TYR A 353 -13.70 -2.20 -7.80
C TYR A 353 -12.70 -2.56 -8.91
N ARG A 354 -12.10 -3.75 -8.88
CA ARG A 354 -11.15 -4.19 -9.90
C ARG A 354 -11.82 -4.45 -11.25
N GLY A 355 -13.06 -4.89 -11.27
CA GLY A 355 -13.85 -4.98 -12.50
C GLY A 355 -14.04 -3.63 -13.22
N MET A 356 -14.10 -2.52 -12.47
CA MET A 356 -14.20 -1.17 -13.03
C MET A 356 -12.86 -0.52 -13.38
N THR A 357 -11.81 -0.90 -12.69
CA THR A 357 -10.51 -0.22 -12.75
C THR A 357 -9.37 -1.11 -13.30
N GLY A 358 -9.64 -2.37 -13.51
CA GLY A 358 -8.75 -3.39 -14.07
C GLY A 358 -8.25 -4.40 -13.02
N HIS A 359 -8.18 -5.67 -13.44
CA HIS A 359 -7.70 -6.79 -12.64
C HIS A 359 -6.18 -6.78 -12.50
N THR A 360 -5.67 -7.37 -11.42
CA THR A 360 -4.24 -7.42 -11.14
C THR A 360 -3.57 -8.56 -11.91
N PRO A 361 -2.49 -8.31 -12.66
CA PRO A 361 -1.77 -9.37 -13.37
C PRO A 361 -0.95 -10.24 -12.41
N MET A 362 -0.59 -11.44 -12.86
CA MET A 362 0.37 -12.32 -12.18
C MET A 362 1.78 -11.72 -12.28
N LEU A 363 2.46 -11.53 -11.17
CA LEU A 363 3.88 -11.16 -11.15
C LEU A 363 4.75 -12.37 -11.48
N PRO A 364 6.02 -12.19 -11.91
CA PRO A 364 6.93 -13.31 -12.08
C PRO A 364 7.18 -14.01 -10.74
N LYS A 365 7.41 -15.32 -10.75
CA LYS A 365 7.51 -16.13 -9.52
C LYS A 365 8.64 -15.68 -8.61
N TRP A 366 9.77 -15.24 -9.17
CA TRP A 366 10.90 -14.72 -8.42
C TRP A 366 10.57 -13.45 -7.61
N ALA A 367 9.55 -12.68 -8.00
CA ALA A 367 9.11 -11.49 -7.27
C ALA A 367 8.53 -11.80 -5.86
N TYR A 368 8.21 -13.05 -5.58
CA TYR A 368 7.73 -13.49 -4.27
C TYR A 368 8.85 -14.01 -3.36
N GLY A 369 10.11 -14.12 -3.86
CA GLY A 369 11.31 -14.43 -3.09
C GLY A 369 11.88 -13.20 -2.38
N TYR A 370 13.12 -13.29 -1.91
CA TYR A 370 13.78 -12.25 -1.14
C TYR A 370 14.51 -11.24 -2.03
N PHE A 371 14.36 -9.96 -1.72
CA PHE A 371 15.06 -8.82 -2.33
C PHE A 371 16.07 -8.25 -1.36
N GLN A 372 17.35 -8.36 -1.67
CA GLN A 372 18.42 -7.71 -0.93
C GLN A 372 18.68 -6.32 -1.50
N SER A 373 18.49 -5.30 -0.69
CA SER A 373 18.67 -3.90 -1.06
C SER A 373 19.27 -3.08 0.08
N LYS A 374 19.94 -2.00 -0.26
CA LYS A 374 20.31 -0.90 0.65
C LYS A 374 20.52 0.40 -0.14
N ASP A 375 20.48 1.52 0.50
CA ASP A 375 20.97 2.81 0.02
C ASP A 375 22.43 3.00 0.53
N ARG A 376 23.48 2.62 -0.31
CA ARG A 376 23.40 1.96 -1.61
C ARG A 376 24.65 1.11 -1.83
N TYR A 377 24.59 0.19 -2.78
CA TYR A 377 25.76 -0.43 -3.39
C TYR A 377 26.42 0.56 -4.36
N THR A 378 27.76 0.58 -4.38
CA THR A 378 28.52 1.57 -5.15
C THR A 378 29.13 1.00 -6.43
N SER A 379 28.98 -0.32 -6.68
CA SER A 379 29.42 -1.00 -7.90
C SER A 379 28.70 -2.34 -8.08
N LEU A 380 28.67 -2.86 -9.31
CA LEU A 380 28.16 -4.21 -9.58
C LEU A 380 29.08 -5.31 -9.03
N ASP A 381 30.38 -5.07 -8.91
CA ASP A 381 31.28 -6.02 -8.26
C ASP A 381 30.92 -6.24 -6.79
N GLN A 382 30.51 -5.19 -6.08
CA GLN A 382 29.99 -5.31 -4.71
C GLN A 382 28.71 -6.14 -4.68
N ILE A 383 27.76 -5.88 -5.56
CA ILE A 383 26.49 -6.64 -5.69
C ILE A 383 26.77 -8.12 -5.97
N ILE A 384 27.67 -8.42 -6.92
CA ILE A 384 28.07 -9.81 -7.25
C ILE A 384 28.72 -10.48 -6.04
N GLY A 385 29.59 -9.77 -5.31
CA GLY A 385 30.22 -10.30 -4.09
C GLY A 385 29.22 -10.66 -3.01
N ILE A 386 28.20 -9.83 -2.81
CA ILE A 386 27.08 -10.09 -1.87
C ILE A 386 26.26 -11.30 -2.34
N ALA A 387 25.87 -11.35 -3.62
CA ALA A 387 25.09 -12.47 -4.18
C ALA A 387 25.85 -13.80 -4.06
N ASN A 388 27.16 -13.82 -4.33
CA ASN A 388 27.99 -14.99 -4.12
C ASN A 388 27.96 -15.46 -2.66
N ARG A 389 28.08 -14.54 -1.69
CA ARG A 389 28.04 -14.89 -0.28
C ARG A 389 26.71 -15.49 0.14
N TYR A 390 25.57 -14.94 -0.32
CA TYR A 390 24.24 -15.57 -0.09
C TYR A 390 24.20 -17.01 -0.60
N ARG A 391 24.78 -17.29 -1.79
CA ARG A 391 24.87 -18.66 -2.35
C ARG A 391 25.83 -19.55 -1.57
N ASP A 392 27.01 -19.03 -1.17
CA ASP A 392 28.02 -19.79 -0.43
C ASP A 392 27.54 -20.16 0.98
N ASP A 393 26.80 -19.25 1.63
CA ASP A 393 26.22 -19.42 2.96
C ASP A 393 24.88 -20.18 2.90
N HIS A 394 24.42 -20.61 1.69
CA HIS A 394 23.15 -21.30 1.45
C HIS A 394 21.92 -20.52 1.94
N ILE A 395 21.95 -19.19 1.86
CA ILE A 395 20.83 -18.31 2.19
C ILE A 395 20.06 -18.02 0.89
N PRO A 396 18.74 -18.30 0.82
CA PRO A 396 17.93 -18.00 -0.35
C PRO A 396 17.96 -16.53 -0.77
N LEU A 397 17.94 -16.29 -2.10
CA LEU A 397 17.93 -14.94 -2.67
C LEU A 397 17.41 -14.98 -4.10
N ASP A 398 16.48 -14.08 -4.45
CA ASP A 398 16.02 -13.93 -5.84
C ASP A 398 16.49 -12.64 -6.50
N VAL A 399 16.60 -11.52 -5.76
CA VAL A 399 16.83 -10.20 -6.37
C VAL A 399 17.89 -9.41 -5.62
N MET A 400 18.85 -8.87 -6.38
CA MET A 400 19.76 -7.83 -5.92
C MET A 400 19.32 -6.47 -6.50
N VAL A 401 19.34 -5.43 -5.67
CA VAL A 401 18.83 -4.10 -6.04
C VAL A 401 19.95 -3.08 -6.11
N GLN A 402 20.09 -2.43 -7.26
CA GLN A 402 20.92 -1.25 -7.46
C GLN A 402 20.09 0.00 -7.21
N ASP A 403 20.35 0.69 -6.14
CA ASP A 403 19.75 1.97 -5.80
C ASP A 403 20.45 3.13 -6.53
N TRP A 404 19.97 4.35 -6.35
CA TRP A 404 20.36 5.60 -7.02
C TRP A 404 21.88 5.87 -7.03
N PHE A 405 22.35 6.96 -7.72
CA PHE A 405 23.76 7.33 -7.94
C PHE A 405 24.60 6.33 -8.78
N TRP A 406 23.99 5.40 -9.50
CA TRP A 406 24.68 4.58 -10.50
C TRP A 406 25.03 5.38 -11.76
N TRP A 407 24.25 6.42 -12.06
CA TRP A 407 24.37 7.26 -13.27
C TRP A 407 25.54 8.24 -13.22
N LYS A 408 26.03 8.65 -14.40
CA LYS A 408 26.94 9.77 -14.56
C LYS A 408 26.20 11.10 -14.34
N ASN A 409 25.08 11.28 -15.04
CA ASN A 409 24.12 12.36 -14.82
C ASN A 409 22.76 11.70 -14.61
N GLU A 410 22.03 12.13 -13.60
CA GLU A 410 20.70 11.65 -13.32
C GLU A 410 19.73 11.90 -14.49
N GLY A 411 19.00 10.86 -14.90
CA GLY A 411 18.13 10.91 -16.07
C GLY A 411 18.74 10.39 -17.37
N ASP A 412 20.07 10.17 -17.43
CA ASP A 412 20.73 9.51 -18.56
C ASP A 412 21.03 8.04 -18.26
N PRO A 413 20.87 7.09 -19.22
CA PRO A 413 21.19 5.66 -19.01
C PRO A 413 22.70 5.39 -19.15
N ILE A 414 23.52 6.27 -18.59
CA ILE A 414 24.97 6.23 -18.64
C ILE A 414 25.51 6.05 -17.23
N PHE A 415 26.18 4.93 -16.98
CA PHE A 415 26.80 4.61 -15.70
C PHE A 415 28.01 5.49 -15.40
N ASN A 416 28.24 5.78 -14.13
CA ASN A 416 29.46 6.43 -13.68
C ASN A 416 30.67 5.49 -13.70
N SER A 417 31.86 6.02 -13.39
CA SER A 417 33.12 5.28 -13.51
C SER A 417 33.28 4.07 -12.55
N ASN A 418 32.36 3.87 -11.60
CA ASN A 418 32.43 2.72 -10.69
C ASN A 418 31.76 1.45 -11.28
N TYR A 419 31.04 1.59 -12.40
CA TYR A 419 30.29 0.51 -13.03
C TYR A 419 30.95 0.14 -14.36
N HIS A 420 31.64 -0.98 -14.37
CA HIS A 420 32.32 -1.50 -15.55
C HIS A 420 31.59 -2.74 -16.06
N ASP A 421 31.56 -2.95 -17.38
CA ASP A 421 30.96 -4.12 -18.01
C ASP A 421 29.59 -4.51 -17.41
N VAL A 422 28.63 -3.57 -17.45
CA VAL A 422 27.29 -3.79 -16.88
C VAL A 422 26.63 -5.04 -17.44
N PRO A 423 26.57 -5.29 -18.78
CA PRO A 423 25.97 -6.51 -19.29
C PRO A 423 26.65 -7.80 -18.81
N GLY A 424 27.97 -7.86 -18.76
CA GLY A 424 28.71 -9.02 -18.26
C GLY A 424 28.53 -9.25 -16.75
N SER A 425 28.31 -8.18 -15.99
CA SER A 425 28.00 -8.26 -14.56
C SER A 425 26.57 -8.79 -14.32
N LEU A 426 25.60 -8.34 -15.10
CA LEU A 426 24.22 -8.86 -15.04
C LEU A 426 24.18 -10.34 -15.44
N GLU A 427 24.91 -10.74 -16.48
CA GLU A 427 25.03 -12.16 -16.87
C GLU A 427 25.56 -13.03 -15.72
N LYS A 428 26.55 -12.56 -14.95
CA LYS A 428 27.04 -13.29 -13.75
C LYS A 428 25.96 -13.45 -12.69
N LEU A 429 25.13 -12.44 -12.43
CA LEU A 429 23.98 -12.56 -11.53
C LEU A 429 22.97 -13.57 -12.04
N HIS A 430 22.62 -13.52 -13.32
CA HIS A 430 21.71 -14.48 -13.94
C HIS A 430 22.24 -15.92 -13.89
N GLN A 431 23.54 -16.13 -14.04
CA GLN A 431 24.16 -17.46 -13.88
C GLN A 431 24.05 -18.01 -12.45
N MET A 432 23.94 -17.12 -11.46
CA MET A 432 23.64 -17.47 -10.06
C MET A 432 22.11 -17.58 -9.80
N HIS A 433 21.26 -17.45 -10.82
CA HIS A 433 19.81 -17.33 -10.66
C HIS A 433 19.40 -16.18 -9.74
N VAL A 434 20.08 -15.05 -9.88
CA VAL A 434 19.75 -13.80 -9.18
C VAL A 434 19.31 -12.77 -10.21
N HIS A 435 18.12 -12.23 -10.05
CA HIS A 435 17.59 -11.13 -10.85
C HIS A 435 18.15 -9.79 -10.38
N ALA A 436 18.21 -8.83 -11.28
CA ALA A 436 18.72 -7.49 -11.00
C ALA A 436 17.64 -6.44 -11.17
N MET A 437 17.42 -5.62 -10.13
CA MET A 437 16.54 -4.45 -10.16
C MET A 437 17.36 -3.17 -10.05
N ILE A 438 16.97 -2.11 -10.80
CA ILE A 438 17.64 -0.82 -10.78
C ILE A 438 16.67 0.32 -10.50
N SER A 439 17.08 1.27 -9.64
CA SER A 439 16.32 2.47 -9.35
C SER A 439 16.40 3.46 -10.52
N VAL A 440 15.25 3.94 -10.97
CA VAL A 440 15.10 4.98 -11.99
C VAL A 440 14.08 6.03 -11.49
N TRP A 441 14.35 7.30 -11.80
CA TRP A 441 13.56 8.42 -11.31
C TRP A 441 12.85 9.15 -12.45
N GLY A 442 11.71 9.77 -12.14
CA GLY A 442 11.04 10.70 -13.07
C GLY A 442 11.75 12.05 -13.17
N MET A 443 12.60 12.36 -12.19
CA MET A 443 13.41 13.56 -12.13
C MET A 443 14.71 13.39 -12.94
N MET A 444 15.17 14.48 -13.60
CA MET A 444 16.38 14.49 -14.39
C MET A 444 17.26 15.70 -14.03
N SER A 445 18.57 15.49 -13.94
CA SER A 445 19.55 16.57 -13.67
C SER A 445 19.67 17.52 -14.89
N PRO A 446 19.84 18.84 -14.67
CA PRO A 446 20.09 19.80 -15.75
C PRO A 446 21.32 19.48 -16.63
N GLU A 447 22.27 18.73 -16.12
CA GLU A 447 23.46 18.27 -16.84
C GLU A 447 23.14 17.11 -17.82
N SER A 448 22.01 16.43 -17.65
CA SER A 448 21.55 15.30 -18.49
C SER A 448 21.18 15.78 -19.91
N GLU A 449 21.51 14.99 -20.91
CA GLU A 449 21.06 15.24 -22.29
C GLU A 449 19.56 14.97 -22.46
N ASN A 450 19.03 14.01 -21.69
CA ASN A 450 17.59 13.75 -21.64
C ASN A 450 16.82 14.93 -21.03
N TYR A 451 17.33 15.56 -19.96
CA TYR A 451 16.75 16.80 -19.42
C TYR A 451 16.66 17.91 -20.48
N LYS A 452 17.77 18.19 -21.17
CA LYS A 452 17.83 19.23 -22.21
C LYS A 452 16.83 18.98 -23.32
N THR A 453 16.70 17.71 -23.72
CA THR A 453 15.72 17.28 -24.73
C THR A 453 14.29 17.45 -24.24
N MET A 454 14.01 17.03 -23.01
CA MET A 454 12.71 17.15 -22.36
C MET A 454 12.23 18.61 -22.31
N ILE A 455 13.08 19.52 -21.83
CA ILE A 455 12.78 20.95 -21.75
C ILE A 455 12.57 21.57 -23.15
N ALA A 456 13.41 21.20 -24.15
CA ALA A 456 13.27 21.70 -25.50
C ALA A 456 11.94 21.35 -26.18
N HIS A 457 11.31 20.24 -25.74
CA HIS A 457 10.02 19.75 -26.24
C HIS A 457 8.83 20.10 -25.35
N HIS A 458 9.02 20.78 -24.22
CA HIS A 458 7.99 21.05 -23.21
C HIS A 458 7.30 19.77 -22.72
N TRP A 459 8.10 18.75 -22.40
CA TRP A 459 7.67 17.46 -21.85
C TRP A 459 7.87 17.36 -20.33
N ASP A 460 8.29 18.46 -19.71
CA ASP A 460 8.42 18.62 -18.27
C ASP A 460 7.12 19.05 -17.62
N ILE A 461 6.97 18.79 -16.33
CA ILE A 461 6.05 19.51 -15.47
C ILE A 461 6.60 20.94 -15.36
N PRO A 462 5.87 21.97 -15.82
CA PRO A 462 6.44 23.30 -16.08
C PRO A 462 7.21 23.88 -14.89
N GLY A 463 8.50 24.17 -15.12
CA GLY A 463 9.39 24.76 -14.13
C GLY A 463 9.91 23.79 -13.06
N THR A 464 9.88 22.49 -13.35
CA THR A 464 10.47 21.42 -12.52
C THR A 464 11.56 20.65 -13.32
N HIS A 465 12.20 19.70 -12.65
CA HIS A 465 13.12 18.75 -13.29
C HIS A 465 12.45 17.40 -13.62
N VAL A 466 11.15 17.28 -13.42
CA VAL A 466 10.37 16.06 -13.59
C VAL A 466 9.66 16.07 -14.93
N TYR A 467 9.68 14.96 -15.65
CA TYR A 467 8.90 14.82 -16.88
C TYR A 467 7.40 14.74 -16.59
N ASP A 468 6.57 15.26 -17.50
CA ASP A 468 5.12 15.15 -17.39
C ASP A 468 4.64 13.75 -17.83
N ALA A 469 4.44 12.86 -16.88
CA ALA A 469 3.95 11.49 -17.15
C ALA A 469 2.53 11.47 -17.74
N THR A 470 1.77 12.57 -17.68
CA THR A 470 0.44 12.64 -18.31
C THR A 470 0.54 12.83 -19.84
N ASN A 471 1.72 13.27 -20.34
CA ASN A 471 1.99 13.45 -21.76
C ASN A 471 2.45 12.13 -22.40
N PRO A 472 1.72 11.56 -23.37
CA PRO A 472 2.12 10.32 -24.06
C PRO A 472 3.51 10.40 -24.70
N ALA A 473 3.84 11.52 -25.35
CA ALA A 473 5.16 11.69 -25.99
C ALA A 473 6.30 11.74 -24.97
N ALA A 474 6.05 12.29 -23.78
CA ALA A 474 7.02 12.28 -22.69
C ALA A 474 7.23 10.88 -22.12
N ARG A 475 6.18 10.04 -22.00
CA ARG A 475 6.31 8.63 -21.62
C ARG A 475 7.09 7.81 -22.67
N ASP A 476 6.79 8.01 -23.96
CA ASP A 476 7.54 7.38 -25.06
C ASP A 476 9.01 7.75 -25.01
N PHE A 477 9.30 9.01 -24.74
CA PHE A 477 10.67 9.53 -24.60
C PHE A 477 11.36 8.91 -23.37
N TYR A 478 10.68 8.87 -22.21
CA TYR A 478 11.22 8.31 -20.96
C TYR A 478 11.62 6.84 -21.13
N TRP A 479 10.74 6.04 -21.74
CA TRP A 479 11.07 4.65 -22.06
C TRP A 479 12.25 4.58 -23.06
N LYS A 480 12.15 5.25 -24.19
CA LYS A 480 13.12 5.12 -25.28
C LYS A 480 14.53 5.53 -24.87
N ASN A 481 14.66 6.54 -24.00
CA ASN A 481 15.94 7.18 -23.74
C ASN A 481 16.49 6.88 -22.32
N LEU A 482 15.73 6.27 -21.43
CA LEU A 482 16.19 5.88 -20.10
C LEU A 482 15.91 4.42 -19.80
N VAL A 483 14.66 3.99 -19.68
CA VAL A 483 14.31 2.65 -19.20
C VAL A 483 14.62 1.56 -20.23
N GLY A 484 14.27 1.77 -21.49
CA GLY A 484 14.52 0.80 -22.58
C GLY A 484 15.99 0.44 -22.80
N PRO A 485 16.92 1.41 -22.82
CA PRO A 485 18.36 1.12 -22.83
C PRO A 485 18.84 0.25 -21.65
N LEU A 486 18.33 0.50 -20.43
CA LEU A 486 18.64 -0.33 -19.26
C LEU A 486 18.04 -1.73 -19.40
N PHE A 487 16.79 -1.82 -19.84
CA PHE A 487 16.14 -3.10 -20.13
C PHE A 487 16.92 -3.94 -21.16
N ALA A 488 17.43 -3.31 -22.21
CA ALA A 488 18.23 -3.96 -23.25
C ALA A 488 19.60 -4.44 -22.75
N GLN A 489 20.12 -3.88 -21.63
CA GLN A 489 21.35 -4.34 -20.99
C GLN A 489 21.15 -5.60 -20.14
N GLY A 490 19.90 -5.96 -19.79
CA GLY A 490 19.59 -7.17 -19.03
C GLY A 490 18.99 -6.93 -17.64
N TRP A 491 18.66 -5.69 -17.25
CA TRP A 491 17.92 -5.44 -16.01
C TRP A 491 16.54 -6.09 -16.05
N ASP A 492 16.14 -6.76 -14.97
CA ASP A 492 14.93 -7.59 -14.91
C ASP A 492 13.74 -6.85 -14.29
N ALA A 493 14.01 -5.77 -13.54
CA ALA A 493 13.00 -4.99 -12.84
C ALA A 493 13.42 -3.52 -12.69
N PHE A 494 12.44 -2.64 -12.54
CA PHE A 494 12.68 -1.21 -12.31
C PHE A 494 12.04 -0.72 -11.02
N TRP A 495 12.82 -0.02 -10.23
CA TRP A 495 12.36 0.68 -9.05
C TRP A 495 12.11 2.15 -9.42
N LEU A 496 10.83 2.50 -9.57
CA LEU A 496 10.33 3.83 -9.91
C LEU A 496 10.19 4.64 -8.61
N ASP A 497 11.31 5.15 -8.13
CA ASP A 497 11.34 5.97 -6.94
C ASP A 497 10.90 7.41 -7.23
N SER A 498 10.60 8.19 -6.19
CA SER A 498 10.19 9.60 -6.32
C SER A 498 8.95 9.80 -7.19
N SER A 499 7.98 8.88 -7.11
CA SER A 499 6.85 8.75 -8.04
C SER A 499 5.56 9.44 -7.58
N GLU A 500 5.59 10.36 -6.62
CA GLU A 500 4.45 11.20 -6.17
C GLU A 500 4.02 12.29 -7.18
N PRO A 501 4.85 13.02 -7.93
CA PRO A 501 6.31 13.08 -8.02
C PRO A 501 6.94 13.91 -6.90
N GLU A 502 8.20 13.63 -6.60
CA GLU A 502 9.03 14.45 -5.70
C GLU A 502 10.19 15.06 -6.50
N GLU A 503 10.43 16.36 -6.35
CA GLU A 503 11.59 17.03 -6.94
C GLU A 503 12.72 17.19 -5.93
N TYR A 504 12.38 17.66 -4.75
CA TYR A 504 13.29 17.81 -3.62
C TYR A 504 12.49 17.64 -2.33
N TRP A 505 12.95 16.74 -1.45
CA TRP A 505 12.36 16.60 -0.13
C TRP A 505 12.28 17.96 0.60
N PRO A 506 11.18 18.32 1.26
CA PRO A 506 10.00 17.51 1.61
C PRO A 506 8.77 17.73 0.70
N HIS A 507 8.92 18.10 -0.55
CA HIS A 507 7.80 18.48 -1.42
C HIS A 507 7.19 17.26 -2.13
N GLY A 508 5.96 16.89 -1.75
CA GLY A 508 5.17 15.84 -2.37
C GLY A 508 4.32 16.31 -3.57
N GLY A 509 3.59 15.39 -4.17
CA GLY A 509 2.90 15.56 -5.45
C GLY A 509 1.97 16.76 -5.54
N ASP A 510 1.15 17.04 -4.52
CA ASP A 510 0.23 18.18 -4.55
C ASP A 510 0.98 19.53 -4.55
N ALA A 511 2.06 19.63 -3.77
CA ALA A 511 2.90 20.83 -3.70
C ALA A 511 3.59 21.15 -5.03
N ILE A 512 3.94 20.08 -5.78
CA ILE A 512 4.60 20.23 -7.10
C ILE A 512 3.58 20.52 -8.20
N LEU A 513 2.43 19.83 -8.19
CA LEU A 513 1.51 19.79 -9.33
C LEU A 513 0.42 20.87 -9.28
N LYS A 514 -0.06 21.26 -8.09
CA LYS A 514 -1.30 22.08 -7.93
C LYS A 514 -1.36 23.37 -8.73
N ASP A 515 -0.23 24.03 -8.93
CA ASP A 515 -0.11 25.32 -9.65
C ASP A 515 0.45 25.15 -11.07
N LYS A 516 0.42 23.95 -11.64
CA LYS A 516 1.03 23.62 -12.95
C LYS A 516 -0.03 23.27 -13.98
N ALA A 517 0.25 23.61 -15.24
CA ALA A 517 -0.51 23.11 -16.38
C ALA A 517 0.13 21.81 -16.87
N LEU A 518 -0.55 20.68 -16.66
CA LEU A 518 -0.13 19.38 -17.17
C LEU A 518 -0.73 19.14 -18.57
N HIS A 519 -0.19 18.19 -19.30
CA HIS A 519 -0.75 17.80 -20.59
C HIS A 519 -2.21 17.36 -20.50
N ILE A 520 -2.59 16.66 -19.43
CA ILE A 520 -3.96 16.17 -19.21
C ILE A 520 -4.94 17.27 -18.77
N GLY A 521 -4.46 18.38 -18.19
CA GLY A 521 -5.28 19.47 -17.63
C GLY A 521 -4.62 20.18 -16.47
N PRO A 522 -5.37 21.02 -15.71
CA PRO A 522 -4.83 21.73 -14.55
C PRO A 522 -4.30 20.76 -13.49
N GLY A 523 -3.09 20.99 -12.99
CA GLY A 523 -2.46 20.11 -12.01
C GLY A 523 -3.24 19.98 -10.70
N ALA A 524 -3.96 21.03 -10.27
CA ALA A 524 -4.86 20.96 -9.11
C ALA A 524 -5.97 19.90 -9.27
N GLU A 525 -6.44 19.65 -10.52
CA GLU A 525 -7.43 18.61 -10.82
C GLU A 525 -6.81 17.21 -10.83
N TYR A 526 -5.48 17.11 -11.04
CA TYR A 526 -4.76 15.85 -11.30
C TYR A 526 -3.57 15.61 -10.37
N THR A 527 -3.55 16.15 -9.17
CA THR A 527 -2.42 16.06 -8.22
C THR A 527 -2.00 14.63 -7.89
N ASN A 528 -2.93 13.66 -7.90
CA ASN A 528 -2.68 12.27 -7.51
C ASN A 528 -2.41 11.31 -8.69
N ILE A 529 -2.38 11.82 -9.96
CA ILE A 529 -2.38 10.94 -11.16
C ILE A 529 -1.01 10.45 -11.58
N PHE A 530 0.07 11.14 -11.20
CA PHE A 530 1.42 10.91 -11.73
C PHE A 530 1.87 9.44 -11.58
N PRO A 531 1.77 8.80 -10.39
CA PRO A 531 2.26 7.42 -10.19
C PRO A 531 1.59 6.42 -11.14
N PHE A 532 0.29 6.57 -11.37
CA PHE A 532 -0.44 5.71 -12.31
C PHE A 532 0.04 5.90 -13.76
N MET A 533 0.16 7.14 -14.24
CA MET A 533 0.59 7.41 -15.62
C MET A 533 2.05 7.03 -15.86
N HIS A 534 2.89 7.20 -14.85
CA HIS A 534 4.30 6.83 -14.87
C HIS A 534 4.50 5.32 -15.00
N THR A 535 3.89 4.53 -14.11
CA THR A 535 3.97 3.07 -14.12
C THR A 535 3.31 2.46 -15.36
N LEU A 536 2.13 2.98 -15.78
CA LEU A 536 1.43 2.54 -16.99
C LEU A 536 2.27 2.78 -18.25
N GLY A 537 2.98 3.92 -18.33
CA GLY A 537 3.89 4.22 -19.43
C GLY A 537 5.00 3.18 -19.57
N VAL A 538 5.64 2.80 -18.46
CA VAL A 538 6.69 1.77 -18.45
C VAL A 538 6.12 0.40 -18.82
N GLN A 539 5.00 -0.01 -18.22
CA GLN A 539 4.37 -1.31 -18.54
C GLN A 539 4.02 -1.44 -20.03
N ASN A 540 3.34 -0.44 -20.60
CA ASN A 540 2.90 -0.52 -22.00
C ASN A 540 4.07 -0.75 -22.97
N HIS A 541 5.19 -0.09 -22.73
CA HIS A 541 6.39 -0.26 -23.55
C HIS A 541 7.12 -1.59 -23.28
N TRP A 542 7.14 -2.04 -22.01
CA TRP A 542 7.71 -3.34 -21.65
C TRP A 542 6.97 -4.46 -22.38
N GLU A 543 5.64 -4.50 -22.26
CA GLU A 543 4.80 -5.53 -22.88
C GLU A 543 4.84 -5.48 -24.42
N ALA A 544 5.02 -4.29 -25.01
CA ALA A 544 5.27 -4.13 -26.44
C ALA A 544 6.66 -4.65 -26.86
N THR A 545 7.63 -4.64 -25.94
CA THR A 545 9.00 -5.09 -26.20
C THR A 545 9.14 -6.61 -26.06
N THR A 546 8.49 -7.21 -25.06
CA THR A 546 8.59 -8.66 -24.81
C THR A 546 7.33 -9.25 -24.20
N GLN A 547 7.07 -10.51 -24.53
CA GLN A 547 6.02 -11.34 -23.94
C GLN A 547 6.61 -12.50 -23.10
N SER A 548 7.95 -12.59 -23.01
CA SER A 548 8.64 -13.66 -22.28
C SER A 548 8.97 -13.31 -20.84
N LYS A 549 8.86 -12.04 -20.46
CA LYS A 549 9.08 -11.55 -19.09
C LYS A 549 7.85 -10.78 -18.62
N ARG A 550 7.28 -11.16 -17.47
CA ARG A 550 6.22 -10.40 -16.80
C ARG A 550 6.81 -9.09 -16.27
N VAL A 551 6.02 -8.04 -16.31
CA VAL A 551 6.39 -6.75 -15.71
C VAL A 551 6.53 -6.93 -14.18
N PHE A 552 7.61 -6.41 -13.63
CA PHE A 552 7.75 -6.13 -12.20
C PHE A 552 8.33 -4.74 -12.00
N LEU A 553 7.54 -3.89 -11.39
CA LEU A 553 7.92 -2.53 -10.98
C LEU A 553 7.79 -2.41 -9.45
N LEU A 554 8.67 -1.63 -8.84
CA LEU A 554 8.49 -1.16 -7.47
C LEU A 554 8.30 0.35 -7.54
N THR A 555 7.22 0.88 -6.94
CA THR A 555 6.89 2.31 -7.01
C THR A 555 6.54 2.86 -5.63
N ARG A 556 6.95 4.10 -5.31
CA ARG A 556 6.72 4.70 -3.99
C ARG A 556 5.27 5.14 -3.80
N SER A 557 4.56 5.41 -4.88
CA SER A 557 3.21 5.93 -4.83
C SER A 557 2.27 5.19 -5.79
N ALA A 558 0.96 5.29 -5.54
CA ALA A 558 -0.06 4.65 -6.35
C ALA A 558 -1.37 5.44 -6.38
N PHE A 559 -2.19 5.17 -7.40
CA PHE A 559 -3.53 5.75 -7.52
C PHE A 559 -4.55 4.71 -7.99
N ILE A 560 -5.84 5.09 -8.07
CA ILE A 560 -6.93 4.23 -8.57
C ILE A 560 -6.50 3.54 -9.88
N GLY A 561 -6.79 2.25 -10.01
CA GLY A 561 -6.55 1.49 -11.23
C GLY A 561 -5.10 1.04 -11.44
N GLN A 562 -4.15 1.49 -10.61
CA GLN A 562 -2.73 1.10 -10.77
C GLN A 562 -2.47 -0.37 -10.40
N GLN A 563 -3.35 -1.03 -9.66
CA GLN A 563 -3.26 -2.48 -9.40
C GLN A 563 -3.26 -3.33 -10.67
N ARG A 564 -3.74 -2.81 -11.81
CA ARG A 564 -3.68 -3.48 -13.13
C ARG A 564 -2.31 -3.42 -13.80
N VAL A 565 -1.40 -2.62 -13.23
CA VAL A 565 0.00 -2.58 -13.63
C VAL A 565 0.79 -3.62 -12.83
N GLY A 566 1.76 -4.28 -13.43
CA GLY A 566 2.64 -5.25 -12.76
C GLY A 566 3.60 -4.55 -11.77
N ALA A 567 3.04 -3.90 -10.75
CA ALA A 567 3.79 -3.10 -9.80
C ALA A 567 3.46 -3.47 -8.35
N ALA A 568 4.46 -3.38 -7.48
CA ALA A 568 4.32 -3.37 -6.03
C ALA A 568 4.60 -1.96 -5.49
N VAL A 569 4.06 -1.65 -4.31
CA VAL A 569 4.31 -0.39 -3.60
C VAL A 569 5.04 -0.67 -2.30
N TRP A 570 5.94 0.24 -1.88
CA TRP A 570 6.52 0.16 -0.54
C TRP A 570 6.11 1.37 0.32
N SER A 571 6.36 1.25 1.60
CA SER A 571 5.89 2.22 2.60
C SER A 571 6.61 3.57 2.61
N GLY A 572 7.57 3.80 1.68
CA GLY A 572 8.38 5.01 1.67
C GLY A 572 9.49 5.02 2.73
N ASP A 573 10.08 6.19 2.97
CA ASP A 573 11.29 6.37 3.78
C ASP A 573 10.96 6.47 5.29
N VAL A 574 10.60 5.34 5.89
CA VAL A 574 10.17 5.26 7.29
C VAL A 574 11.33 5.22 8.28
N TYR A 575 11.09 5.63 9.52
CA TYR A 575 12.12 5.63 10.57
C TYR A 575 12.37 4.24 11.15
N SER A 576 13.66 3.91 11.42
CA SER A 576 14.11 2.70 12.09
C SER A 576 13.79 2.72 13.59
N THR A 577 12.51 2.61 13.93
CA THR A 577 11.99 2.66 15.30
C THR A 577 10.85 1.68 15.52
N TRP A 578 10.60 1.29 16.77
CA TRP A 578 9.42 0.49 17.13
C TRP A 578 8.11 1.20 16.76
N TRP A 579 8.07 2.52 16.90
CA TRP A 579 6.95 3.35 16.41
C TRP A 579 6.76 3.20 14.89
N GLY A 580 7.86 3.25 14.13
CA GLY A 580 7.84 3.01 12.68
C GLY A 580 7.24 1.65 12.36
N LEU A 581 7.73 0.57 12.97
CA LEU A 581 7.21 -0.79 12.77
C LEU A 581 5.71 -0.90 13.07
N GLN A 582 5.26 -0.35 14.21
CA GLN A 582 3.82 -0.35 14.58
C GLN A 582 2.95 0.31 13.51
N HIS A 583 3.41 1.42 12.91
CA HIS A 583 2.65 2.16 11.90
C HIS A 583 2.64 1.43 10.56
N GLN A 584 3.73 0.73 10.22
CA GLN A 584 3.81 -0.04 8.98
C GLN A 584 2.75 -1.15 8.87
N VAL A 585 2.48 -1.86 9.97
CA VAL A 585 1.46 -2.92 9.96
C VAL A 585 0.09 -2.34 9.61
N ARG A 586 -0.32 -1.25 10.27
CA ARG A 586 -1.62 -0.59 10.05
C ARG A 586 -1.74 0.04 8.66
N ALA A 587 -0.68 0.70 8.22
CA ALA A 587 -0.61 1.30 6.88
C ALA A 587 -0.74 0.24 5.77
N GLY A 588 0.01 -0.87 5.87
CA GLY A 588 -0.07 -1.98 4.93
C GLY A 588 -1.45 -2.62 4.89
N LEU A 589 -2.11 -2.81 6.04
CA LEU A 589 -3.46 -3.38 6.11
C LEU A 589 -4.51 -2.48 5.44
N ASN A 590 -4.45 -1.16 5.63
CA ASN A 590 -5.33 -0.21 4.93
C ASN A 590 -5.04 -0.15 3.43
N PHE A 591 -3.76 -0.26 3.04
CA PHE A 591 -3.38 -0.31 1.64
C PHE A 591 -3.97 -1.54 0.93
N MET A 592 -3.97 -2.71 1.57
CA MET A 592 -4.64 -3.92 1.06
C MET A 592 -6.14 -3.69 0.86
N LEU A 593 -6.81 -3.05 1.82
CA LEU A 593 -8.24 -2.71 1.74
C LEU A 593 -8.54 -1.64 0.68
N SER A 594 -7.53 -0.92 0.19
CA SER A 594 -7.68 0.02 -0.93
C SER A 594 -7.67 -0.65 -2.31
N GLY A 595 -7.69 -1.99 -2.35
CA GLY A 595 -7.77 -2.76 -3.58
C GLY A 595 -6.43 -3.00 -4.29
N TYR A 596 -5.31 -2.68 -3.66
CA TYR A 596 -3.96 -2.90 -4.20
C TYR A 596 -3.28 -4.09 -3.49
N PRO A 597 -3.04 -5.25 -4.17
CA PRO A 597 -2.67 -6.48 -3.47
C PRO A 597 -1.17 -6.69 -3.24
N TYR A 598 -0.29 -5.88 -3.85
CA TYR A 598 1.16 -6.04 -3.77
C TYR A 598 1.83 -4.89 -3.04
N TRP A 599 2.37 -5.18 -1.87
CA TRP A 599 2.96 -4.21 -0.98
C TRP A 599 4.16 -4.79 -0.23
N THR A 600 5.06 -3.91 0.19
CA THR A 600 6.20 -4.22 1.05
C THR A 600 6.52 -3.05 1.97
N THR A 601 7.45 -3.25 2.89
CA THR A 601 8.04 -2.22 3.73
C THR A 601 9.56 -2.27 3.62
N ASP A 602 10.24 -1.20 3.99
CA ASP A 602 11.69 -1.23 4.21
C ASP A 602 11.97 -1.94 5.53
N ILE A 603 12.34 -3.22 5.47
CA ILE A 603 12.63 -4.01 6.67
C ILE A 603 13.79 -3.38 7.44
N GLY A 604 13.53 -3.06 8.71
CA GLY A 604 14.44 -2.35 9.59
C GLY A 604 14.31 -0.82 9.55
N GLY A 605 13.43 -0.26 8.70
CA GLY A 605 13.25 1.16 8.44
C GLY A 605 14.28 1.71 7.44
N TYR A 606 13.95 2.81 6.73
CA TYR A 606 14.86 3.45 5.78
C TYR A 606 15.89 4.32 6.51
N TRP A 607 15.43 5.34 7.29
CA TRP A 607 16.33 6.21 8.02
C TRP A 607 17.09 5.44 9.09
N PRO A 608 18.43 5.66 9.25
CA PRO A 608 19.19 4.95 10.26
C PRO A 608 18.65 5.23 11.67
N PRO A 609 18.95 4.34 12.64
CA PRO A 609 18.68 4.64 14.04
C PRO A 609 19.23 6.01 14.44
N ILE A 610 18.51 6.74 15.29
CA ILE A 610 18.82 8.14 15.65
C ILE A 610 20.28 8.33 16.12
N ASP A 611 20.87 7.33 16.74
CA ASP A 611 22.27 7.31 17.22
C ASP A 611 23.26 6.72 16.21
N GLY A 612 22.81 6.32 15.01
CA GLY A 612 23.62 5.74 13.93
C GLY A 612 24.18 4.35 14.24
N ARG A 613 23.69 3.67 15.29
CA ARG A 613 24.23 2.40 15.79
C ARG A 613 23.44 1.19 15.30
N ALA A 614 23.53 0.89 14.00
CA ALA A 614 22.84 -0.27 13.41
C ALA A 614 23.28 -1.62 14.02
N GLN A 615 24.45 -1.69 14.61
CA GLN A 615 25.00 -2.91 15.24
C GLN A 615 24.58 -3.08 16.71
N GLU A 616 23.88 -2.14 17.30
CA GLU A 616 23.43 -2.25 18.69
C GLU A 616 22.36 -3.35 18.85
N PRO A 617 22.42 -4.12 19.95
CA PRO A 617 21.47 -5.22 20.17
C PRO A 617 20.01 -4.80 20.10
N GLY A 618 19.66 -3.61 20.57
CA GLY A 618 18.28 -3.08 20.49
C GLY A 618 17.80 -2.84 19.06
N TYR A 619 18.69 -2.41 18.15
CA TYR A 619 18.33 -2.29 16.74
C TYR A 619 18.30 -3.66 16.04
N GLN A 620 19.22 -4.56 16.35
CA GLN A 620 19.17 -5.91 15.79
C GLN A 620 17.87 -6.64 16.17
N GLN A 621 17.39 -6.44 17.39
CA GLN A 621 16.08 -6.93 17.83
C GLN A 621 14.93 -6.34 16.99
N LEU A 622 14.92 -5.02 16.77
CA LEU A 622 13.92 -4.35 15.92
C LEU A 622 13.97 -4.90 14.49
N TYR A 623 15.18 -5.07 13.93
CA TYR A 623 15.37 -5.60 12.58
C TYR A 623 14.82 -7.03 12.45
N ALA A 624 15.12 -7.90 13.42
CA ALA A 624 14.59 -9.26 13.45
C ALA A 624 13.05 -9.28 13.48
N ARG A 625 12.43 -8.52 14.39
CA ARG A 625 10.96 -8.42 14.48
C ARG A 625 10.33 -7.82 13.22
N TRP A 626 11.02 -6.88 12.57
CA TRP A 626 10.54 -6.32 11.31
C TRP A 626 10.65 -7.32 10.16
N LEU A 627 11.72 -8.12 10.12
CA LEU A 627 11.87 -9.17 9.12
C LEU A 627 10.85 -10.31 9.33
N GLU A 628 10.57 -10.71 10.56
CA GLU A 628 9.50 -11.66 10.91
C GLU A 628 8.14 -11.22 10.36
N TYR A 629 7.83 -9.93 10.45
CA TYR A 629 6.65 -9.34 9.81
C TYR A 629 6.77 -9.33 8.28
N GLY A 630 7.91 -8.89 7.76
CA GLY A 630 8.19 -8.73 6.33
C GLY A 630 8.04 -10.02 5.52
N VAL A 631 8.35 -11.17 6.12
CA VAL A 631 8.14 -12.51 5.51
C VAL A 631 6.67 -12.75 5.12
N PHE A 632 5.73 -12.12 5.82
CA PHE A 632 4.29 -12.22 5.57
C PHE A 632 3.72 -10.98 4.86
N CYS A 633 4.58 -10.10 4.32
CA CYS A 633 4.17 -9.13 3.31
C CYS A 633 4.07 -9.79 1.93
N PRO A 634 3.20 -9.30 1.04
CA PRO A 634 3.10 -9.83 -0.33
C PRO A 634 4.44 -9.86 -1.07
N ILE A 635 5.25 -8.82 -0.94
CA ILE A 635 6.64 -8.75 -1.43
C ILE A 635 7.59 -8.68 -0.22
N PHE A 636 8.70 -9.39 -0.31
CA PHE A 636 9.66 -9.56 0.79
C PHE A 636 10.99 -8.88 0.45
N ARG A 637 11.24 -7.69 1.02
CA ARG A 637 12.39 -6.83 0.67
C ARG A 637 12.98 -6.18 1.91
N SER A 638 14.30 -6.33 2.12
CA SER A 638 15.02 -5.45 3.04
C SER A 638 15.58 -4.24 2.31
N HIS A 639 15.54 -3.08 2.96
CA HIS A 639 16.14 -1.84 2.45
C HIS A 639 16.44 -0.87 3.60
N GLY A 640 17.32 0.11 3.35
CA GLY A 640 17.56 1.21 4.27
C GLY A 640 18.87 1.93 4.04
N HIS A 641 18.95 3.16 4.56
CA HIS A 641 20.14 4.01 4.49
C HIS A 641 21.16 3.61 5.57
N ARG A 642 21.91 2.53 5.32
CA ARG A 642 22.91 1.94 6.21
C ARG A 642 24.13 1.50 5.42
N PRO A 643 25.36 1.53 6.00
CA PRO A 643 26.56 1.05 5.34
C PRO A 643 26.46 -0.43 4.95
N GLU A 644 25.83 -1.24 5.81
CA GLU A 644 25.62 -2.67 5.64
C GLU A 644 24.18 -3.02 6.00
N ASN A 645 23.54 -3.89 5.24
CA ASN A 645 22.15 -4.32 5.45
C ASN A 645 21.93 -5.80 5.08
N GLU A 646 23.02 -6.54 4.98
CA GLU A 646 23.03 -7.97 4.70
C GLU A 646 22.83 -8.75 6.01
N PHE A 647 22.30 -9.98 5.99
CA PHE A 647 21.96 -10.76 7.19
C PHE A 647 23.13 -10.92 8.16
N TRP A 648 24.35 -11.20 7.65
CA TRP A 648 25.56 -11.30 8.46
C TRP A 648 26.03 -10.00 9.11
N SER A 649 25.42 -8.89 8.76
CA SER A 649 25.70 -7.60 9.41
C SER A 649 25.03 -7.47 10.77
N TYR A 650 24.15 -8.42 11.12
CA TYR A 650 23.39 -8.48 12.37
C TYR A 650 23.66 -9.78 13.13
N PRO A 651 24.90 -9.98 13.66
CA PRO A 651 25.37 -11.27 14.16
C PRO A 651 24.56 -11.84 15.33
N ASP A 652 23.92 -11.01 16.16
CA ASP A 652 23.13 -11.45 17.30
C ASP A 652 21.80 -12.12 16.86
N VAL A 653 21.35 -11.83 15.64
CA VAL A 653 20.06 -12.29 15.11
C VAL A 653 20.15 -12.96 13.74
N GLU A 654 21.34 -13.10 13.16
CA GLU A 654 21.56 -13.67 11.80
C GLU A 654 20.84 -15.02 11.63
N SER A 655 20.95 -15.91 12.60
CA SER A 655 20.28 -17.22 12.54
C SER A 655 18.74 -17.11 12.50
N ILE A 656 18.17 -16.07 13.11
CA ILE A 656 16.74 -15.78 13.07
C ILE A 656 16.37 -15.28 11.65
N LEU A 657 17.16 -14.38 11.08
CA LEU A 657 16.92 -13.85 9.73
C LEU A 657 16.93 -14.97 8.69
N VAL A 658 17.94 -15.85 8.75
CA VAL A 658 18.05 -17.02 7.86
C VAL A 658 16.89 -18.00 8.04
N LYS A 659 16.45 -18.25 9.29
CA LYS A 659 15.27 -19.09 9.60
C LYS A 659 14.00 -18.60 8.90
N TYR A 660 13.74 -17.31 8.99
CA TYR A 660 12.52 -16.70 8.39
C TYR A 660 12.61 -16.58 6.89
N ASP A 661 13.78 -16.34 6.33
CA ASP A 661 13.99 -16.40 4.90
C ASP A 661 13.71 -17.80 4.35
N ASN A 662 14.27 -18.85 4.97
CA ASN A 662 13.96 -20.24 4.62
C ASN A 662 12.45 -20.55 4.76
N LEU A 663 11.76 -20.04 5.78
CA LEU A 663 10.31 -20.20 5.93
C LEU A 663 9.57 -19.58 4.72
N ARG A 664 9.97 -18.39 4.26
CA ARG A 664 9.39 -17.75 3.06
C ARG A 664 9.49 -18.66 1.84
N TYR A 665 10.66 -19.24 1.61
CA TYR A 665 10.87 -20.14 0.46
C TYR A 665 10.17 -21.48 0.61
N ARG A 666 10.07 -22.01 1.82
CA ARG A 666 9.25 -23.18 2.12
C ARG A 666 7.75 -22.94 1.84
N LEU A 667 7.25 -21.74 2.12
CA LEU A 667 5.88 -21.32 1.82
C LEU A 667 5.66 -20.94 0.33
N MET A 668 6.66 -21.03 -0.55
CA MET A 668 6.54 -20.61 -1.94
C MET A 668 5.38 -21.27 -2.70
N PRO A 669 5.08 -22.58 -2.58
CA PRO A 669 3.91 -23.18 -3.23
C PRO A 669 2.59 -22.58 -2.74
N TYR A 670 2.48 -22.27 -1.44
CA TYR A 670 1.33 -21.58 -0.86
C TYR A 670 1.20 -20.15 -1.38
N ILE A 671 2.28 -19.36 -1.31
CA ILE A 671 2.32 -17.95 -1.72
C ILE A 671 2.01 -17.79 -3.21
N TYR A 672 2.61 -18.64 -4.06
CA TYR A 672 2.40 -18.53 -5.51
C TYR A 672 0.98 -18.94 -5.93
N SER A 673 0.37 -19.88 -5.20
CA SER A 673 -1.06 -20.21 -5.40
C SER A 673 -1.98 -19.07 -4.93
N LEU A 674 -1.65 -18.37 -3.84
CA LEU A 674 -2.38 -17.17 -3.43
C LEU A 674 -2.22 -16.03 -4.45
N ALA A 675 -1.02 -15.88 -5.04
CA ALA A 675 -0.79 -14.90 -6.10
C ALA A 675 -1.63 -15.18 -7.35
N TRP A 676 -1.85 -16.45 -7.70
CA TRP A 676 -2.81 -16.84 -8.73
C TRP A 676 -4.23 -16.41 -8.36
N LYS A 677 -4.67 -16.61 -7.12
CA LYS A 677 -5.98 -16.14 -6.65
C LYS A 677 -6.14 -14.61 -6.70
N VAL A 678 -5.04 -13.85 -6.54
CA VAL A 678 -5.07 -12.39 -6.77
C VAL A 678 -5.49 -12.07 -8.20
N THR A 679 -4.98 -12.82 -9.18
CA THR A 679 -5.24 -12.60 -10.61
C THR A 679 -6.57 -13.21 -11.05
N SER A 680 -6.92 -14.42 -10.59
CA SER A 680 -8.13 -15.16 -11.02
C SER A 680 -9.39 -14.72 -10.28
N ASP A 681 -9.28 -14.39 -9.00
CA ASP A 681 -10.42 -14.21 -8.08
C ASP A 681 -10.46 -12.82 -7.43
N ASP A 682 -9.53 -11.91 -7.82
CA ASP A 682 -9.35 -10.60 -7.16
C ASP A 682 -9.05 -10.70 -5.65
N TYR A 683 -8.38 -11.77 -5.24
CA TYR A 683 -8.07 -12.07 -3.84
C TYR A 683 -7.06 -11.06 -3.24
N THR A 684 -7.00 -10.98 -1.92
CA THR A 684 -6.03 -10.19 -1.16
C THR A 684 -5.21 -11.13 -0.27
N ILE A 685 -3.87 -11.13 -0.38
CA ILE A 685 -3.00 -12.08 0.34
C ILE A 685 -2.87 -11.72 1.83
N MET A 686 -2.55 -10.46 2.13
CA MET A 686 -2.40 -9.92 3.48
C MET A 686 -3.73 -9.27 3.89
N ARG A 687 -4.51 -9.97 4.73
CA ARG A 687 -5.94 -9.69 5.00
C ARG A 687 -6.13 -9.21 6.43
N PRO A 688 -6.54 -7.97 6.70
CA PRO A 688 -6.97 -7.56 8.03
C PRO A 688 -8.05 -8.52 8.58
N LEU A 689 -8.07 -8.76 9.89
CA LEU A 689 -9.04 -9.68 10.49
C LEU A 689 -10.50 -9.33 10.16
N VAL A 690 -10.82 -8.04 10.02
CA VAL A 690 -12.15 -7.57 9.64
C VAL A 690 -12.59 -8.05 8.26
N MET A 691 -11.69 -8.40 7.33
CA MET A 691 -12.08 -8.96 6.02
C MET A 691 -12.78 -10.32 6.17
N ASP A 692 -12.24 -11.19 6.99
CA ASP A 692 -12.71 -12.56 7.16
C ASP A 692 -13.71 -12.70 8.32
N PHE A 693 -13.67 -11.78 9.29
CA PHE A 693 -14.45 -11.85 10.53
C PHE A 693 -15.27 -10.57 10.78
N ARG A 694 -15.80 -9.92 9.72
CA ARG A 694 -16.56 -8.65 9.81
C ARG A 694 -17.75 -8.71 10.79
N SER A 695 -18.40 -9.86 10.94
CA SER A 695 -19.52 -10.06 11.87
C SER A 695 -19.10 -10.03 13.34
N ASP A 696 -17.80 -10.06 13.63
CA ASP A 696 -17.24 -9.95 14.99
C ASP A 696 -16.68 -8.53 15.22
N PRO A 697 -17.42 -7.65 15.95
CA PRO A 697 -16.96 -6.27 16.16
C PRO A 697 -15.62 -6.16 16.90
N ARG A 698 -15.16 -7.21 17.58
CA ARG A 698 -13.84 -7.23 18.25
C ARG A 698 -12.69 -7.14 17.26
N THR A 699 -12.92 -7.50 15.98
CA THR A 699 -11.91 -7.46 14.92
C THR A 699 -11.78 -6.09 14.25
N TRP A 700 -12.73 -5.18 14.47
CA TRP A 700 -12.82 -3.92 13.72
C TRP A 700 -11.68 -2.94 14.01
N ASP A 701 -11.15 -2.95 15.23
CA ASP A 701 -10.04 -2.08 15.64
C ASP A 701 -8.68 -2.80 15.73
N ILE A 702 -8.61 -4.09 15.35
CA ILE A 702 -7.36 -4.85 15.35
C ILE A 702 -6.57 -4.53 14.08
N GLY A 703 -5.63 -3.60 14.19
CA GLY A 703 -4.73 -3.18 13.12
C GLY A 703 -3.30 -3.73 13.25
N ASP A 704 -3.10 -4.77 14.03
CA ASP A 704 -1.79 -5.35 14.34
C ASP A 704 -1.79 -6.90 14.30
N GLN A 705 -2.85 -7.48 13.74
CA GLN A 705 -3.00 -8.89 13.41
C GLN A 705 -3.69 -9.01 12.05
N PHE A 706 -3.33 -10.04 11.29
CA PHE A 706 -3.91 -10.26 9.96
C PHE A 706 -3.85 -11.73 9.54
N MET A 707 -4.66 -12.12 8.57
CA MET A 707 -4.55 -13.38 7.88
C MET A 707 -3.59 -13.25 6.69
N PHE A 708 -2.68 -14.18 6.54
CA PHE A 708 -1.86 -14.37 5.35
C PHE A 708 -2.44 -15.53 4.52
N GLY A 709 -3.20 -15.19 3.51
CA GLY A 709 -4.12 -16.10 2.85
C GLY A 709 -5.25 -16.58 3.78
N PRO A 710 -5.93 -17.69 3.45
CA PRO A 710 -7.07 -18.18 4.24
C PRO A 710 -6.66 -18.93 5.53
N ALA A 711 -5.38 -19.32 5.66
CA ALA A 711 -4.94 -20.28 6.63
C ALA A 711 -4.18 -19.69 7.83
N LEU A 712 -3.21 -18.80 7.56
CA LEU A 712 -2.23 -18.35 8.56
C LEU A 712 -2.66 -17.01 9.19
N MET A 713 -2.87 -16.95 10.49
CA MET A 713 -2.98 -15.71 11.24
C MET A 713 -1.60 -15.30 11.76
N VAL A 714 -1.21 -14.07 11.48
CA VAL A 714 0.08 -13.46 11.83
C VAL A 714 -0.16 -12.36 12.86
N ALA A 715 0.59 -12.39 13.97
CA ALA A 715 0.53 -11.36 15.00
C ALA A 715 1.94 -10.82 15.31
N PRO A 716 2.41 -9.79 14.57
CA PRO A 716 3.75 -9.22 14.73
C PRO A 716 4.01 -8.72 16.16
N VAL A 717 5.22 -8.91 16.67
CA VAL A 717 5.66 -8.36 17.95
C VAL A 717 6.15 -6.93 17.73
N LEU A 718 5.51 -5.97 18.38
CA LEU A 718 5.64 -4.54 18.09
C LEU A 718 6.24 -3.73 19.24
N GLU A 719 6.74 -4.42 20.28
CA GLU A 719 7.34 -3.78 21.47
C GLU A 719 8.73 -4.36 21.73
N GLN A 720 9.64 -3.48 22.13
CA GLN A 720 10.98 -3.89 22.50
C GLN A 720 10.96 -4.81 23.73
N ASP A 721 11.85 -5.81 23.76
CA ASP A 721 12.04 -6.77 24.82
C ASP A 721 10.81 -7.63 25.18
N ALA A 722 9.75 -7.58 24.35
CA ALA A 722 8.59 -8.42 24.55
C ALA A 722 8.92 -9.88 24.26
N THR A 723 8.54 -10.75 25.21
CA THR A 723 8.68 -12.21 25.13
C THR A 723 7.32 -12.91 25.05
N SER A 724 6.23 -12.17 25.16
CA SER A 724 4.85 -12.58 24.89
C SER A 724 4.07 -11.47 24.23
N ARG A 725 2.91 -11.83 23.65
CA ARG A 725 2.00 -10.89 23.02
C ARG A 725 0.55 -11.29 23.25
N GLU A 726 -0.26 -10.39 23.79
CA GLU A 726 -1.71 -10.54 23.79
C GLU A 726 -2.22 -10.43 22.35
N LEU A 727 -3.00 -11.42 21.91
CA LEU A 727 -3.66 -11.46 20.60
C LEU A 727 -5.10 -11.93 20.72
N TYR A 728 -5.90 -11.71 19.68
CA TYR A 728 -7.27 -12.19 19.59
C TYR A 728 -7.38 -13.31 18.56
N LEU A 729 -7.89 -14.47 18.95
CA LEU A 729 -8.24 -15.57 18.05
C LEU A 729 -9.73 -15.45 17.69
N PRO A 730 -10.08 -15.12 16.42
CA PRO A 730 -11.47 -15.07 16.01
C PRO A 730 -12.17 -16.42 16.09
N GLN A 731 -13.51 -16.43 15.95
CA GLN A 731 -14.29 -17.67 15.98
C GLN A 731 -13.84 -18.64 14.89
N SER A 732 -13.41 -19.82 15.28
CA SER A 732 -13.06 -20.97 14.44
C SER A 732 -13.28 -22.25 15.27
N PRO A 733 -13.49 -23.44 14.65
CA PRO A 733 -13.51 -24.69 15.38
C PRO A 733 -12.28 -24.91 16.25
N ALA A 734 -11.08 -24.61 15.71
CA ALA A 734 -9.82 -24.56 16.43
C ALA A 734 -8.81 -23.68 15.70
N TRP A 735 -7.78 -23.24 16.41
CA TRP A 735 -6.54 -22.66 15.90
C TRP A 735 -5.36 -23.50 16.35
N TYR A 736 -4.38 -23.68 15.49
CA TYR A 736 -3.16 -24.43 15.80
C TYR A 736 -1.99 -23.47 15.89
N ASN A 737 -1.25 -23.51 16.99
CA ASN A 737 0.03 -22.82 17.07
C ASN A 737 0.99 -23.43 16.03
N PHE A 738 1.46 -22.66 15.08
CA PHE A 738 2.34 -23.12 14.00
C PHE A 738 3.66 -23.71 14.51
N TRP A 739 4.16 -23.19 15.64
CA TRP A 739 5.44 -23.60 16.21
C TRP A 739 5.38 -24.85 17.04
N THR A 740 4.26 -25.14 17.67
CA THR A 740 4.11 -26.28 18.60
C THR A 740 3.12 -27.34 18.14
N GLY A 741 2.20 -26.99 17.23
CA GLY A 741 1.09 -27.87 16.82
C GLY A 741 0.00 -28.01 17.87
N GLU A 742 0.05 -27.22 18.95
CA GLU A 742 -0.99 -27.18 19.98
C GLU A 742 -2.26 -26.57 19.44
N SER A 743 -3.39 -27.20 19.71
CA SER A 743 -4.72 -26.72 19.33
C SER A 743 -5.31 -25.83 20.41
N VAL A 744 -5.84 -24.69 20.01
CA VAL A 744 -6.42 -23.65 20.88
C VAL A 744 -7.82 -23.29 20.37
N GLU A 745 -8.78 -23.08 21.27
CA GLU A 745 -10.12 -22.62 20.90
C GLU A 745 -10.11 -21.20 20.36
N GLY A 746 -11.10 -20.85 19.50
CA GLY A 746 -11.30 -19.48 19.00
C GLY A 746 -12.18 -18.64 19.94
N ALA A 747 -12.46 -17.41 19.52
CA ALA A 747 -13.33 -16.41 20.14
C ALA A 747 -12.83 -15.83 21.49
N HIS A 748 -11.52 -15.86 21.76
CA HIS A 748 -10.95 -15.30 22.99
C HIS A 748 -9.59 -14.63 22.77
N LYS A 749 -9.17 -13.85 23.73
CA LYS A 749 -7.81 -13.31 23.82
C LYS A 749 -6.86 -14.35 24.40
N LEU A 750 -5.65 -14.38 23.88
CA LEU A 750 -4.57 -15.26 24.29
C LEU A 750 -3.29 -14.43 24.49
N ASP A 751 -2.55 -14.69 25.57
CA ASP A 751 -1.17 -14.22 25.71
C ASP A 751 -0.25 -15.30 25.13
N ALA A 752 0.25 -15.08 23.93
CA ALA A 752 1.05 -16.04 23.20
C ALA A 752 2.55 -15.82 23.46
N ASP A 753 3.28 -16.89 23.70
CA ASP A 753 4.74 -16.85 23.79
C ASP A 753 5.35 -16.28 22.50
N ALA A 754 6.27 -15.33 22.66
CA ALA A 754 6.94 -14.66 21.56
C ALA A 754 8.44 -14.43 21.87
N PRO A 755 9.23 -15.50 22.10
CA PRO A 755 10.68 -15.33 22.17
C PRO A 755 11.23 -14.70 20.90
N LEU A 756 12.41 -14.12 20.92
CA LEU A 756 12.92 -13.30 19.81
C LEU A 756 12.98 -14.04 18.45
N ASP A 757 13.06 -15.35 18.46
CA ASP A 757 13.07 -16.21 17.25
C ASP A 757 11.68 -16.68 16.81
N ARG A 758 10.58 -16.15 17.38
CA ARG A 758 9.20 -16.56 17.06
C ARG A 758 8.23 -15.40 17.04
N ILE A 759 7.68 -15.12 15.88
CA ILE A 759 6.44 -14.34 15.74
C ILE A 759 5.25 -15.26 16.05
N PRO A 760 4.25 -14.87 16.87
CA PRO A 760 3.04 -15.67 17.03
C PRO A 760 2.32 -15.91 15.70
N LEU A 761 2.22 -17.20 15.33
CA LEU A 761 1.55 -17.69 14.13
C LEU A 761 0.53 -18.76 14.53
N PHE A 762 -0.70 -18.61 14.04
CA PHE A 762 -1.76 -19.57 14.25
C PHE A 762 -2.39 -20.00 12.94
N VAL A 763 -2.69 -21.28 12.81
CA VAL A 763 -3.30 -21.83 11.61
C VAL A 763 -4.73 -22.26 11.93
N ARG A 764 -5.64 -21.84 11.06
CA ARG A 764 -7.07 -22.17 11.20
C ARG A 764 -7.32 -23.65 10.94
N ALA A 765 -8.14 -24.32 11.76
CA ALA A 765 -8.60 -25.67 11.52
C ALA A 765 -9.26 -25.81 10.13
N GLY A 766 -9.06 -26.94 9.47
CA GLY A 766 -9.46 -27.20 8.09
C GLY A 766 -8.44 -26.70 7.04
N SER A 767 -7.36 -26.03 7.45
CA SER A 767 -6.38 -25.54 6.49
C SER A 767 -5.49 -26.65 5.93
N ILE A 768 -5.15 -26.52 4.62
CA ILE A 768 -4.11 -27.28 3.94
C ILE A 768 -3.03 -26.29 3.50
N ILE A 769 -1.81 -26.43 4.05
CA ILE A 769 -0.67 -25.57 3.69
C ILE A 769 0.37 -26.40 2.94
N PRO A 770 0.53 -26.19 1.61
CA PRO A 770 1.61 -26.80 0.86
C PRO A 770 2.92 -26.06 1.15
N MET A 771 3.91 -26.79 1.66
CA MET A 771 5.27 -26.30 1.91
C MET A 771 6.24 -27.00 0.95
N GLY A 772 7.04 -26.22 0.22
CA GLY A 772 8.07 -26.73 -0.68
C GLY A 772 9.28 -27.32 0.04
N PRO A 773 10.21 -27.98 -0.65
CA PRO A 773 11.52 -28.29 -0.11
C PRO A 773 12.34 -27.00 0.13
N GLU A 774 13.49 -27.14 0.80
CA GLU A 774 14.48 -26.06 0.87
C GLU A 774 15.05 -25.76 -0.51
N ILE A 775 15.00 -24.50 -0.93
CA ILE A 775 15.45 -24.00 -2.23
C ILE A 775 16.23 -22.70 -2.08
N GLN A 776 17.11 -22.38 -3.03
CA GLN A 776 17.96 -21.19 -3.00
C GLN A 776 17.40 -20.02 -3.78
N TYR A 777 16.39 -20.25 -4.64
CA TYR A 777 15.68 -19.23 -5.41
C TYR A 777 14.30 -19.75 -5.83
N ALA A 778 13.32 -18.87 -5.98
CA ALA A 778 11.91 -19.22 -6.14
C ALA A 778 11.60 -20.08 -7.38
N THR A 779 12.37 -19.94 -8.45
CA THR A 779 12.21 -20.71 -9.71
C THR A 779 13.03 -22.00 -9.75
N GLN A 780 13.75 -22.34 -8.66
CA GLN A 780 14.50 -23.59 -8.58
C GLN A 780 13.57 -24.78 -8.76
N ALA A 781 13.96 -25.71 -9.63
CA ALA A 781 13.25 -26.96 -9.78
C ALA A 781 13.24 -27.69 -8.43
N PRO A 782 12.09 -28.13 -7.93
CA PRO A 782 12.01 -28.73 -6.60
C PRO A 782 12.83 -30.03 -6.56
N ALA A 783 13.79 -30.07 -5.63
CA ALA A 783 14.64 -31.25 -5.39
C ALA A 783 14.00 -32.24 -4.40
N GLY A 784 12.76 -32.07 -4.01
CA GLY A 784 12.07 -32.86 -3.02
C GLY A 784 10.55 -32.80 -3.10
N PRO A 785 9.86 -33.51 -2.22
CA PRO A 785 8.40 -33.53 -2.16
C PRO A 785 7.84 -32.18 -1.69
N ILE A 786 6.58 -31.91 -2.06
CA ILE A 786 5.77 -30.89 -1.44
C ILE A 786 5.14 -31.51 -0.18
N GLU A 787 5.33 -30.88 0.97
CA GLU A 787 4.72 -31.26 2.23
C GLU A 787 3.33 -30.62 2.32
N LEU A 788 2.28 -31.44 2.42
CA LEU A 788 0.91 -30.97 2.64
C LEU A 788 0.61 -31.07 4.13
N ARG A 789 0.68 -29.94 4.85
CA ARG A 789 0.30 -29.83 6.24
C ARG A 789 -1.20 -29.63 6.37
N ILE A 790 -1.88 -30.60 6.97
CA ILE A 790 -3.32 -30.58 7.20
C ILE A 790 -3.55 -30.28 8.69
N TYR A 791 -4.40 -29.31 8.97
CA TYR A 791 -4.78 -28.88 10.33
C TYR A 791 -6.20 -29.35 10.62
N PRO A 792 -6.39 -30.46 11.36
CA PRO A 792 -7.70 -31.11 11.54
C PRO A 792 -8.73 -30.22 12.26
N GLY A 793 -9.97 -30.71 12.40
CA GLY A 793 -11.06 -30.08 13.14
C GLY A 793 -12.09 -29.36 12.27
N ALA A 794 -11.89 -29.31 10.95
CA ALA A 794 -12.87 -28.87 9.95
C ALA A 794 -12.49 -29.41 8.57
N ASP A 795 -13.47 -29.45 7.66
CA ASP A 795 -13.23 -29.69 6.23
C ASP A 795 -12.45 -28.52 5.63
N GLY A 796 -11.62 -28.82 4.62
CA GLY A 796 -10.80 -27.80 3.98
C GLY A 796 -10.49 -28.07 2.51
N SER A 797 -10.02 -27.02 1.84
CA SER A 797 -9.58 -27.13 0.45
C SER A 797 -8.43 -26.17 0.15
N PHE A 798 -7.64 -26.53 -0.85
CA PHE A 798 -6.58 -25.68 -1.36
C PHE A 798 -6.31 -25.98 -2.85
N ASP A 799 -6.23 -24.96 -3.69
CA ASP A 799 -5.89 -25.07 -5.10
C ASP A 799 -4.39 -24.82 -5.31
N LEU A 800 -3.62 -25.85 -5.58
CA LEU A 800 -2.19 -25.73 -5.84
C LEU A 800 -1.96 -25.32 -7.31
N TYR A 801 -1.49 -24.09 -7.51
CA TYR A 801 -1.22 -23.50 -8.82
C TYR A 801 0.23 -23.71 -9.27
N GLN A 802 0.42 -23.97 -10.56
CA GLN A 802 1.73 -24.10 -11.21
C GLN A 802 1.68 -23.54 -12.63
N ASP A 803 2.76 -22.84 -13.05
CA ASP A 803 3.01 -22.39 -14.42
C ASP A 803 4.53 -22.36 -14.71
N SER A 804 4.94 -21.72 -15.81
CA SER A 804 6.35 -21.56 -16.18
C SER A 804 7.16 -20.62 -15.26
N GLY A 805 6.51 -19.89 -14.36
CA GLY A 805 7.14 -18.94 -13.44
C GLY A 805 7.35 -17.53 -14.02
N ASP A 806 7.34 -17.36 -15.33
CA ASP A 806 7.46 -16.07 -16.02
C ASP A 806 6.76 -16.11 -17.38
N GLY A 807 6.68 -14.93 -18.08
CA GLY A 807 5.98 -14.77 -19.34
C GLY A 807 4.45 -14.82 -19.21
N TYR A 808 3.75 -14.54 -20.29
CA TYR A 808 2.28 -14.36 -20.31
C TYR A 808 1.51 -15.58 -20.85
N ALA A 809 2.15 -16.75 -20.90
CA ALA A 809 1.50 -17.97 -21.37
C ALA A 809 0.32 -18.39 -20.49
N TYR A 810 0.35 -18.06 -19.19
CA TYR A 810 -0.75 -18.31 -18.26
C TYR A 810 -2.07 -17.64 -18.68
N GLN A 811 -2.03 -16.46 -19.31
CA GLN A 811 -3.22 -15.77 -19.84
C GLN A 811 -3.89 -16.54 -21.00
N LYS A 812 -3.15 -17.46 -21.64
CA LYS A 812 -3.65 -18.33 -22.70
C LYS A 812 -4.05 -19.71 -22.19
N GLY A 813 -4.13 -19.88 -20.85
CA GLY A 813 -4.48 -21.13 -20.21
C GLY A 813 -3.30 -22.11 -20.05
N GLU A 814 -2.04 -21.67 -20.30
CA GLU A 814 -0.85 -22.49 -20.08
C GLU A 814 -0.42 -22.43 -18.61
N HIS A 815 -1.21 -23.05 -17.77
CA HIS A 815 -0.97 -23.27 -16.34
C HIS A 815 -1.65 -24.55 -15.88
N ALA A 816 -1.37 -25.01 -14.68
CA ALA A 816 -2.02 -26.15 -14.05
C ALA A 816 -2.52 -25.82 -12.65
N VAL A 817 -3.68 -26.34 -12.31
CA VAL A 817 -4.26 -26.28 -10.96
C VAL A 817 -4.53 -27.70 -10.48
N ILE A 818 -4.15 -27.99 -9.25
CA ILE A 818 -4.43 -29.26 -8.56
C ILE A 818 -5.32 -28.93 -7.35
N PRO A 819 -6.63 -29.16 -7.42
CA PRO A 819 -7.50 -29.01 -6.25
C PRO A 819 -7.21 -30.10 -5.23
N ILE A 820 -7.16 -29.74 -3.95
CA ILE A 820 -6.86 -30.60 -2.81
C ILE A 820 -7.95 -30.40 -1.76
N HIS A 821 -8.56 -31.48 -1.28
CA HIS A 821 -9.67 -31.47 -0.33
C HIS A 821 -9.41 -32.36 0.88
N TRP A 822 -9.76 -31.85 2.06
CA TRP A 822 -9.74 -32.61 3.31
C TRP A 822 -11.16 -32.77 3.86
N ASP A 823 -11.59 -34.01 4.05
CA ASP A 823 -12.80 -34.40 4.78
C ASP A 823 -12.37 -34.83 6.19
N ASP A 824 -12.62 -33.97 7.17
CA ASP A 824 -12.22 -34.16 8.55
C ASP A 824 -12.96 -35.33 9.21
N SER A 825 -14.26 -35.49 8.87
CA SER A 825 -15.12 -36.54 9.47
C SER A 825 -14.67 -37.94 9.10
N THR A 826 -14.08 -38.13 7.91
CA THR A 826 -13.57 -39.41 7.41
C THR A 826 -12.06 -39.53 7.46
N SER A 827 -11.37 -38.43 7.83
CA SER A 827 -9.89 -38.26 7.74
C SER A 827 -9.36 -38.64 6.37
N THR A 828 -10.01 -38.12 5.31
CA THR A 828 -9.69 -38.44 3.93
C THR A 828 -9.17 -37.20 3.20
N LEU A 829 -7.95 -37.33 2.66
CA LEU A 829 -7.38 -36.36 1.71
C LEU A 829 -7.70 -36.81 0.30
N THR A 830 -8.36 -35.95 -0.47
CA THR A 830 -8.58 -36.13 -1.93
C THR A 830 -7.74 -35.13 -2.68
N ILE A 831 -6.92 -35.63 -3.61
CA ILE A 831 -6.18 -34.83 -4.59
C ILE A 831 -6.86 -35.06 -5.93
N ASP A 832 -7.51 -34.06 -6.47
CA ASP A 832 -8.29 -34.17 -7.72
C ASP A 832 -7.36 -34.32 -8.95
N ALA A 833 -7.98 -34.66 -10.09
CA ALA A 833 -7.26 -34.68 -11.35
C ALA A 833 -6.72 -33.27 -11.68
N ARG A 834 -5.45 -33.22 -12.11
CA ARG A 834 -4.78 -31.97 -12.51
C ARG A 834 -5.53 -31.31 -13.67
N GLN A 835 -5.85 -30.04 -13.53
CA GLN A 835 -6.51 -29.22 -14.53
C GLN A 835 -5.48 -28.38 -15.28
N GLY A 836 -5.47 -28.45 -16.62
CA GLY A 836 -4.56 -27.66 -17.46
C GLY A 836 -3.15 -28.27 -17.60
N SER A 837 -2.29 -27.54 -18.30
CA SER A 837 -0.89 -27.92 -18.54
C SER A 837 -0.06 -26.72 -19.00
N TYR A 838 1.24 -26.79 -18.84
CA TYR A 838 2.19 -25.78 -19.31
C TYR A 838 3.51 -26.42 -19.76
N ALA A 839 4.32 -25.68 -20.52
CA ALA A 839 5.61 -26.17 -21.00
C ALA A 839 6.57 -26.45 -19.83
N GLY A 840 7.18 -27.65 -19.79
CA GLY A 840 8.09 -28.06 -18.72
C GLY A 840 7.41 -28.58 -17.45
N MET A 841 6.07 -28.77 -17.47
CA MET A 841 5.32 -29.29 -16.33
C MET A 841 5.80 -30.69 -15.92
N PRO A 842 6.08 -30.93 -14.61
CA PRO A 842 6.41 -32.28 -14.11
C PRO A 842 5.26 -33.27 -14.37
N THR A 843 5.57 -34.43 -14.89
CA THR A 843 4.55 -35.48 -15.10
C THR A 843 4.05 -36.10 -13.81
N THR A 844 4.91 -36.15 -12.79
CA THR A 844 4.61 -36.69 -11.47
C THR A 844 5.07 -35.70 -10.40
N LEU A 845 4.34 -35.67 -9.27
CA LEU A 845 4.70 -34.94 -8.07
C LEU A 845 4.69 -35.93 -6.89
N GLN A 846 5.56 -35.70 -5.92
CA GLN A 846 5.50 -36.40 -4.64
C GLN A 846 4.96 -35.45 -3.58
N PHE A 847 3.93 -35.92 -2.85
CA PHE A 847 3.39 -35.21 -1.69
C PHE A 847 3.71 -36.00 -0.43
N ASN A 848 4.28 -35.29 0.56
CA ASN A 848 4.38 -35.77 1.94
C ASN A 848 3.21 -35.20 2.71
N VAL A 849 2.26 -36.03 3.11
CA VAL A 849 1.09 -35.60 3.87
C VAL A 849 1.42 -35.66 5.34
N VAL A 850 1.15 -34.56 6.05
CA VAL A 850 1.42 -34.40 7.48
C VAL A 850 0.16 -33.91 8.18
N LEU A 851 -0.40 -34.74 9.05
CA LEU A 851 -1.51 -34.37 9.91
C LEU A 851 -0.95 -33.68 11.16
N VAL A 852 -1.13 -32.35 11.22
CA VAL A 852 -0.52 -31.53 12.28
C VAL A 852 -1.10 -31.84 13.66
N ARG A 853 -0.22 -31.99 14.63
CA ARG A 853 -0.52 -32.21 16.04
C ARG A 853 0.65 -31.78 16.92
N ASN A 854 0.46 -31.78 18.24
CA ASN A 854 1.51 -31.34 19.16
C ASN A 854 2.86 -32.03 18.87
N GLY A 855 3.89 -31.23 18.53
CA GLY A 855 5.25 -31.68 18.21
C GLY A 855 5.42 -32.38 16.87
N HIS A 856 4.40 -32.40 15.99
CA HIS A 856 4.47 -33.03 14.67
C HIS A 856 3.93 -32.10 13.55
N GLY A 857 4.68 -31.96 12.49
CA GLY A 857 4.34 -31.04 11.38
C GLY A 857 4.43 -29.57 11.78
N VAL A 858 5.39 -29.22 12.61
CA VAL A 858 5.54 -27.89 13.24
C VAL A 858 6.77 -27.15 12.72
N SER A 859 6.80 -25.83 12.95
CA SER A 859 7.91 -24.95 12.59
C SER A 859 8.20 -24.89 11.06
N GLU A 860 9.33 -24.29 10.70
CA GLU A 860 9.75 -24.12 9.31
C GLU A 860 10.38 -25.39 8.68
N GLY A 861 10.85 -26.31 9.51
CA GLY A 861 11.60 -27.47 9.04
C GLY A 861 10.76 -28.49 8.25
N VAL A 862 11.45 -29.36 7.50
CA VAL A 862 10.83 -30.50 6.81
C VAL A 862 10.47 -31.57 7.82
N THR A 863 9.24 -32.07 7.78
CA THR A 863 8.80 -33.14 8.69
C THR A 863 9.52 -34.46 8.35
N ALA A 864 10.33 -34.97 9.28
CA ALA A 864 11.20 -36.13 9.06
C ALA A 864 10.41 -37.42 8.73
N MET A 865 9.22 -37.57 9.32
CA MET A 865 8.35 -38.74 9.14
C MET A 865 6.94 -38.25 8.77
N PRO A 866 6.60 -38.11 7.49
CA PRO A 866 5.23 -37.80 7.10
C PRO A 866 4.28 -38.94 7.43
N ASP A 867 3.01 -38.61 7.70
CA ASP A 867 1.99 -39.64 8.02
C ASP A 867 1.65 -40.46 6.77
N GLN A 868 1.78 -39.89 5.55
CA GLN A 868 1.58 -40.58 4.29
C GLN A 868 2.47 -40.01 3.19
N VAL A 869 2.98 -40.86 2.28
CA VAL A 869 3.69 -40.44 1.06
C VAL A 869 2.83 -40.79 -0.16
N ILE A 870 2.62 -39.79 -1.03
CA ILE A 870 1.78 -39.92 -2.21
C ILE A 870 2.61 -39.61 -3.45
N ASN A 871 2.61 -40.51 -4.45
CA ASN A 871 3.13 -40.26 -5.79
C ASN A 871 1.94 -39.95 -6.71
N TYR A 872 1.79 -38.66 -7.05
CA TYR A 872 0.70 -38.14 -7.86
C TYR A 872 1.09 -38.05 -9.33
N ASP A 873 0.29 -38.69 -10.20
CA ASP A 873 0.51 -38.80 -11.67
C ASP A 873 -0.43 -37.90 -12.49
N GLY A 874 -1.16 -36.98 -11.83
CA GLY A 874 -2.12 -36.07 -12.42
C GLY A 874 -3.57 -36.60 -12.44
N LYS A 875 -3.82 -37.80 -11.90
CA LYS A 875 -5.17 -38.36 -11.76
C LYS A 875 -5.70 -38.18 -10.34
N GLU A 876 -7.02 -38.14 -10.23
CA GLU A 876 -7.69 -38.12 -8.92
C GLU A 876 -7.30 -39.31 -8.06
N MET A 877 -7.08 -39.04 -6.79
CA MET A 877 -6.82 -40.07 -5.77
C MET A 877 -7.33 -39.63 -4.40
N ALA A 878 -7.82 -40.55 -3.62
CA ALA A 878 -8.26 -40.35 -2.25
C ALA A 878 -7.52 -41.30 -1.30
N VAL A 879 -7.01 -40.75 -0.19
CA VAL A 879 -6.19 -41.47 0.78
C VAL A 879 -6.70 -41.18 2.21
N LYS A 880 -6.93 -42.21 3.00
CA LYS A 880 -7.16 -42.06 4.43
C LYS A 880 -5.84 -41.79 5.11
N VAL A 881 -5.77 -40.66 5.84
CA VAL A 881 -4.59 -40.28 6.64
C VAL A 881 -4.89 -40.57 8.10
N GLN A 882 -4.05 -41.38 8.69
CA GLN A 882 -4.14 -41.72 10.14
C GLN A 882 -2.87 -41.22 10.82
N PRO A 883 -2.99 -40.65 12.05
CA PRO A 883 -1.84 -40.17 12.79
C PRO A 883 -0.85 -41.28 13.16
#